data_7d82ea11c9d48159be9b033dafa2dadb
#
_entry.id   7d82ea11c9d48159be9b033dafa2dadb
#
_cell.length_a   1.000
_cell.length_b   1.000
_cell.length_c   1.000
_cell.angle_alpha   90.00
_cell.angle_beta   90.00
_cell.angle_gamma   90.00
#
_symmetry.space_group_name_H-M   'P 1'
#
loop_
_entity.id
_entity.type
_entity.pdbx_description
1 polymer ?
#
loop_
_entity_poly.entity_id
_entity_poly.type
_entity_poly.pdbx_seq_one_letter_code
_entity_poly.pdbx_strand_id
1 'polypeptide(L)'
;MRRAAVQLVRLRAVSQAQAAVAFGVAPVMVWRWDQALAAGGVAGLVPARRGPKGASKLTPQLAARIAELDAAGKTLREIAAATGVSTFSVRNALGRVASAGQHAAAGAAAESAGLAAGDDDAGQGAVVPVLPDPVPRDGERALARWGLLGEGAVPVFTPGARYPLAGLLLALPALEGTGLLGAAREVYGQVKDGFYGLTATLLTLVFLALAGEPRAEGATRVPPAALGRVLGLDRAPEVKTIRRKLGELAAAGQAADLIMALARRHAAARPDALGFLYVDGHARVCYGTRIVQKTHVARLKFPAPATMETWVTGQDGDPVFMVVAEPSDSLAGELRRLLPGLRGIVGEGRRVTVCFDRGGWSPALFADITGAGFDLLTWRKGPAPDLPAEVFTTVTCAGDRGRAHQYELADTIAELGISEGPRKGQTVTLRQVTRRVPARAGATRQIHALTSRTDLPAGEVCWRLSSRWREENYFRYARTWFALDALDSYAASPDDPDRMVPSPARKAAAARIRQAEAAAQAAEAARDAALLQLRSPAPGQAAYLSNQVINALAAPVEAAWRELDEADQAAAAVPARVPPGALSPDMARLDAEVKQITHAIRMAACNAETALARALDGHYARAGDEAYALIREALIISGDIRPGPGELLIRLDPLTAPRRTQALAALCDQLTAAGARYPGTDLVLRYEVKSHPTPA
;
A
#
# COMPACT_ATOMS: atom_id res chain seq x y z
N MET A 1 -29.18 16.18 15.30
CA MET A 1 -29.93 16.68 14.13
C MET A 1 -31.23 15.92 13.88
N ARG A 2 -31.27 14.63 13.49
CA ARG A 2 -32.50 13.88 13.14
C ARG A 2 -33.56 13.89 14.25
N ARG A 3 -33.15 13.60 15.50
CA ARG A 3 -34.07 13.65 16.68
C ARG A 3 -34.62 15.04 16.91
N ALA A 4 -33.79 16.09 16.83
CA ALA A 4 -34.25 17.47 17.03
C ALA A 4 -35.28 17.91 15.96
N ALA A 5 -35.02 17.60 14.68
CA ALA A 5 -35.93 17.90 13.59
C ALA A 5 -37.33 17.25 13.81
N VAL A 6 -37.36 15.96 14.18
CA VAL A 6 -38.61 15.23 14.45
C VAL A 6 -39.32 15.75 15.71
N GLN A 7 -38.54 16.05 16.78
CA GLN A 7 -39.13 16.57 18.00
C GLN A 7 -39.81 17.94 17.81
N LEU A 8 -39.18 18.85 17.06
CA LEU A 8 -39.76 20.15 16.74
C LEU A 8 -41.12 20.04 15.99
N VAL A 9 -41.20 19.07 15.05
CA VAL A 9 -42.45 18.77 14.32
C VAL A 9 -43.48 18.13 15.21
N ARG A 10 -43.12 17.16 16.06
CA ARG A 10 -44.06 16.50 17.00
C ARG A 10 -44.61 17.44 18.08
N LEU A 11 -43.78 18.39 18.54
CA LEU A 11 -44.19 19.44 19.45
C LEU A 11 -45.00 20.54 18.76
N ARG A 12 -45.28 20.42 17.45
CA ARG A 12 -45.94 21.42 16.63
C ARG A 12 -45.29 22.82 16.65
N ALA A 13 -44.02 22.87 17.03
CA ALA A 13 -43.25 24.11 17.04
C ALA A 13 -42.93 24.62 15.64
N VAL A 14 -42.78 23.72 14.68
CA VAL A 14 -42.56 24.02 13.25
C VAL A 14 -43.24 22.97 12.37
N SER A 15 -43.56 23.34 11.13
CA SER A 15 -44.02 22.38 10.12
C SER A 15 -42.86 21.48 9.62
N GLN A 16 -43.16 20.35 8.98
CA GLN A 16 -42.16 19.49 8.38
C GLN A 16 -41.28 20.22 7.33
N ALA A 17 -41.92 21.11 6.55
CA ALA A 17 -41.20 21.92 5.56
C ALA A 17 -40.25 22.92 6.23
N GLN A 18 -40.66 23.59 7.29
CA GLN A 18 -39.82 24.51 8.07
C GLN A 18 -38.68 23.79 8.77
N ALA A 19 -38.93 22.60 9.37
CA ALA A 19 -37.89 21.76 9.93
C ALA A 19 -36.89 21.31 8.85
N ALA A 20 -37.38 20.94 7.69
CA ALA A 20 -36.52 20.55 6.57
C ALA A 20 -35.57 21.68 6.11
N VAL A 21 -36.07 22.88 5.97
CA VAL A 21 -35.28 24.08 5.66
C VAL A 21 -34.27 24.37 6.77
N ALA A 22 -34.67 24.37 8.02
CA ALA A 22 -33.79 24.66 9.16
C ALA A 22 -32.65 23.66 9.34
N PHE A 23 -32.85 22.41 8.96
CA PHE A 23 -31.85 21.35 9.05
C PHE A 23 -31.16 21.00 7.72
N GLY A 24 -31.45 21.73 6.63
CA GLY A 24 -30.81 21.55 5.32
C GLY A 24 -31.11 20.21 4.65
N VAL A 25 -32.33 19.68 4.78
CA VAL A 25 -32.77 18.40 4.24
C VAL A 25 -34.07 18.50 3.46
N ALA A 26 -34.38 17.52 2.63
CA ALA A 26 -35.66 17.46 1.94
C ALA A 26 -36.81 17.13 2.95
N PRO A 27 -38.03 17.68 2.83
CA PRO A 27 -39.17 17.43 3.74
C PRO A 27 -39.49 15.95 3.92
N VAL A 28 -39.36 15.14 2.87
CA VAL A 28 -39.52 13.68 2.92
C VAL A 28 -38.54 12.98 3.87
N MET A 29 -37.39 13.58 4.12
CA MET A 29 -36.39 13.00 5.05
C MET A 29 -36.85 13.20 6.49
N VAL A 30 -37.45 14.33 6.84
CA VAL A 30 -38.02 14.60 8.17
C VAL A 30 -39.15 13.61 8.45
N TRP A 31 -40.05 13.38 7.46
CA TRP A 31 -41.10 12.38 7.56
C TRP A 31 -40.53 10.96 7.76
N ARG A 32 -39.53 10.55 6.98
CA ARG A 32 -38.88 9.23 7.15
C ARG A 32 -38.26 9.07 8.53
N TRP A 33 -37.66 10.11 9.08
CA TRP A 33 -37.13 10.08 10.44
C TRP A 33 -38.21 9.98 11.50
N ASP A 34 -39.33 10.61 11.27
CA ASP A 34 -40.47 10.48 12.17
C ASP A 34 -41.06 9.06 12.21
N GLN A 35 -41.18 8.44 11.03
CA GLN A 35 -41.56 7.02 10.91
C GLN A 35 -40.54 6.09 11.57
N ALA A 36 -39.24 6.34 11.35
CA ALA A 36 -38.18 5.55 11.94
C ALA A 36 -38.11 5.69 13.47
N LEU A 37 -38.39 6.89 13.99
CA LEU A 37 -38.52 7.14 15.44
C LEU A 37 -39.75 6.44 16.03
N ALA A 38 -40.83 6.39 15.29
CA ALA A 38 -42.09 5.71 15.74
C ALA A 38 -41.89 4.18 15.77
N ALA A 39 -41.20 3.62 14.77
CA ALA A 39 -41.01 2.17 14.65
C ALA A 39 -39.91 1.59 15.55
N GLY A 40 -38.82 2.33 15.77
CA GLY A 40 -37.63 1.81 16.47
C GLY A 40 -37.07 2.73 17.55
N GLY A 41 -37.82 3.70 18.02
CA GLY A 41 -37.39 4.68 19.02
C GLY A 41 -36.13 5.46 18.53
N VAL A 42 -35.33 5.93 19.48
CA VAL A 42 -34.12 6.69 19.18
C VAL A 42 -33.11 5.85 18.35
N ALA A 43 -33.09 4.53 18.54
CA ALA A 43 -32.25 3.61 17.78
C ALA A 43 -32.61 3.60 16.29
N GLY A 44 -33.89 3.77 15.93
CA GLY A 44 -34.35 3.87 14.54
C GLY A 44 -33.80 5.10 13.79
N LEU A 45 -33.36 6.13 14.50
CA LEU A 45 -32.74 7.33 13.91
C LEU A 45 -31.24 7.19 13.62
N VAL A 46 -30.57 6.09 14.07
CA VAL A 46 -29.17 5.83 13.78
C VAL A 46 -29.05 5.47 12.30
N PRO A 47 -28.14 6.13 11.53
CA PRO A 47 -27.96 5.80 10.13
C PRO A 47 -27.49 4.35 9.98
N ALA A 48 -28.19 3.56 9.17
CA ALA A 48 -27.68 2.27 8.75
C ALA A 48 -26.32 2.46 8.07
N ARG A 49 -25.37 1.56 8.35
CA ARG A 49 -24.04 1.57 7.69
C ARG A 49 -24.23 1.58 6.18
N ARG A 50 -23.62 2.55 5.49
CA ARG A 50 -23.57 2.59 4.02
C ARG A 50 -22.63 1.49 3.55
N GLY A 51 -23.13 0.55 2.78
CA GLY A 51 -22.38 -0.56 2.19
C GLY A 51 -23.32 -1.64 1.66
N PRO A 52 -22.84 -2.58 0.83
CA PRO A 52 -23.66 -3.69 0.39
C PRO A 52 -24.19 -4.47 1.59
N LYS A 53 -25.49 -4.67 1.67
CA LYS A 53 -26.17 -5.45 2.72
C LYS A 53 -25.88 -6.94 2.55
N GLY A 54 -24.65 -7.38 2.83
CA GLY A 54 -24.23 -8.78 2.72
C GLY A 54 -24.03 -9.26 1.27
N ALA A 55 -23.41 -10.42 1.11
CA ALA A 55 -23.33 -11.08 -0.18
C ALA A 55 -24.74 -11.57 -0.56
N SER A 56 -25.26 -11.14 -1.70
CA SER A 56 -26.62 -11.42 -2.17
C SER A 56 -26.92 -12.93 -2.37
N LYS A 57 -25.91 -13.79 -2.35
CA LYS A 57 -26.00 -15.25 -2.49
C LYS A 57 -25.86 -16.01 -1.17
N LEU A 58 -25.59 -15.35 -0.04
CA LEU A 58 -25.41 -16.00 1.27
C LEU A 58 -26.61 -15.72 2.17
N THR A 59 -27.66 -16.53 2.02
CA THR A 59 -28.84 -16.45 2.89
C THR A 59 -28.52 -17.02 4.28
N PRO A 60 -29.27 -16.66 5.35
CA PRO A 60 -29.10 -17.28 6.66
C PRO A 60 -29.21 -18.80 6.68
N GLN A 61 -30.12 -19.36 5.87
CA GLN A 61 -30.32 -20.80 5.71
C GLN A 61 -29.08 -21.46 5.05
N LEU A 62 -28.50 -20.82 4.04
CA LEU A 62 -27.31 -21.30 3.38
C LEU A 62 -26.07 -21.22 4.30
N ALA A 63 -25.98 -20.19 5.13
CA ALA A 63 -24.93 -20.06 6.14
C ALA A 63 -25.03 -21.15 7.22
N ALA A 64 -26.24 -21.48 7.68
CA ALA A 64 -26.50 -22.59 8.59
C ALA A 64 -26.10 -23.94 7.96
N ARG A 65 -26.46 -24.17 6.71
CA ARG A 65 -26.10 -25.40 5.98
C ARG A 65 -24.60 -25.54 5.78
N ILE A 66 -23.88 -24.42 5.55
CA ILE A 66 -22.41 -24.41 5.48
C ILE A 66 -21.80 -24.80 6.84
N ALA A 67 -22.35 -24.27 7.94
CA ALA A 67 -21.86 -24.60 9.28
C ALA A 67 -22.12 -26.08 9.66
N GLU A 68 -23.25 -26.64 9.28
CA GLU A 68 -23.55 -28.07 9.48
C GLU A 68 -22.57 -28.99 8.72
N LEU A 69 -22.27 -28.65 7.47
CA LEU A 69 -21.32 -29.42 6.66
C LEU A 69 -19.88 -29.32 7.17
N ASP A 70 -19.49 -28.16 7.72
CA ASP A 70 -18.20 -27.96 8.35
C ASP A 70 -18.09 -28.77 9.66
N ALA A 71 -19.13 -28.75 10.50
CA ALA A 71 -19.22 -29.56 11.71
C ALA A 71 -19.20 -31.08 11.40
N ALA A 72 -19.68 -31.49 10.23
CA ALA A 72 -19.59 -32.85 9.73
C ALA A 72 -18.22 -33.22 9.14
N GLY A 73 -17.20 -32.35 9.27
CA GLY A 73 -15.82 -32.57 8.84
C GLY A 73 -15.59 -32.50 7.33
N LYS A 74 -16.49 -31.90 6.56
CA LYS A 74 -16.33 -31.73 5.11
C LYS A 74 -15.31 -30.65 4.77
N THR A 75 -14.53 -30.87 3.73
CA THR A 75 -13.56 -29.90 3.25
C THR A 75 -14.24 -28.68 2.59
N LEU A 76 -13.57 -27.52 2.57
CA LEU A 76 -14.09 -26.30 1.94
C LEU A 76 -14.51 -26.50 0.47
N ARG A 77 -13.87 -27.44 -0.25
CA ARG A 77 -14.22 -27.77 -1.64
C ARG A 77 -15.50 -28.58 -1.73
N GLU A 78 -15.68 -29.54 -0.85
CA GLU A 78 -16.91 -30.38 -0.78
C GLU A 78 -18.09 -29.51 -0.33
N ILE A 79 -17.91 -28.61 0.64
CA ILE A 79 -18.95 -27.67 1.08
C ILE A 79 -19.32 -26.71 -0.07
N ALA A 80 -18.36 -26.20 -0.80
CA ALA A 80 -18.59 -25.34 -1.96
C ALA A 80 -19.38 -26.06 -3.06
N ALA A 81 -19.02 -27.31 -3.35
CA ALA A 81 -19.72 -28.15 -4.32
C ALA A 81 -21.16 -28.47 -3.88
N ALA A 82 -21.37 -28.82 -2.60
CA ALA A 82 -22.67 -29.15 -2.03
C ALA A 82 -23.63 -27.96 -1.91
N THR A 83 -23.10 -26.73 -1.81
CA THR A 83 -23.86 -25.51 -1.56
C THR A 83 -23.95 -24.57 -2.77
N GLY A 84 -23.26 -24.88 -3.87
CA GLY A 84 -23.28 -24.07 -5.09
C GLY A 84 -22.62 -22.69 -4.97
N VAL A 85 -21.81 -22.45 -3.93
CA VAL A 85 -21.09 -21.18 -3.73
C VAL A 85 -19.58 -21.39 -3.82
N SER A 86 -18.83 -20.30 -4.03
CA SER A 86 -17.37 -20.38 -4.09
C SER A 86 -16.75 -20.74 -2.75
N THR A 87 -15.57 -21.37 -2.75
CA THR A 87 -14.79 -21.66 -1.53
C THR A 87 -14.46 -20.39 -0.72
N PHE A 88 -14.36 -19.24 -1.38
CA PHE A 88 -14.23 -17.94 -0.73
C PHE A 88 -15.50 -17.56 0.06
N SER A 89 -16.69 -17.81 -0.52
CA SER A 89 -17.98 -17.56 0.15
C SER A 89 -18.18 -18.50 1.34
N VAL A 90 -17.77 -19.77 1.24
CA VAL A 90 -17.80 -20.75 2.34
C VAL A 90 -16.89 -20.25 3.50
N ARG A 91 -15.65 -19.87 3.21
CA ARG A 91 -14.72 -19.35 4.23
C ARG A 91 -15.25 -18.09 4.93
N ASN A 92 -15.88 -17.18 4.18
CA ASN A 92 -16.51 -15.98 4.74
C ASN A 92 -17.72 -16.30 5.63
N ALA A 93 -18.50 -17.32 5.29
CA ALA A 93 -19.63 -17.77 6.11
C ALA A 93 -19.13 -18.33 7.45
N LEU A 94 -18.15 -19.23 7.42
CA LEU A 94 -17.57 -19.84 8.62
C LEU A 94 -16.87 -18.79 9.52
N GLY A 95 -16.15 -17.82 8.95
CA GLY A 95 -15.54 -16.73 9.71
C GLY A 95 -16.57 -15.82 10.42
N ARG A 96 -17.77 -15.64 9.86
CA ARG A 96 -18.87 -14.89 10.50
C ARG A 96 -19.54 -15.67 11.62
N VAL A 97 -19.66 -16.98 11.49
CA VAL A 97 -20.18 -17.85 12.55
C VAL A 97 -19.24 -17.87 13.75
N ALA A 98 -17.93 -17.97 13.52
CA ALA A 98 -16.92 -17.93 14.56
C ALA A 98 -16.91 -16.58 15.33
N SER A 99 -17.04 -15.45 14.61
CA SER A 99 -17.11 -14.13 15.23
C SER A 99 -18.42 -13.88 15.99
N ALA A 100 -19.55 -14.43 15.52
CA ALA A 100 -20.83 -14.34 16.21
C ALA A 100 -20.84 -15.18 17.51
N GLY A 101 -20.19 -16.35 17.50
CA GLY A 101 -20.01 -17.18 18.68
C GLY A 101 -19.14 -16.52 19.75
N GLN A 102 -18.07 -15.81 19.36
CA GLN A 102 -17.22 -15.04 20.28
C GLN A 102 -17.97 -13.84 20.91
N HIS A 103 -18.85 -13.17 20.18
CA HIS A 103 -19.67 -12.09 20.75
C HIS A 103 -20.78 -12.61 21.67
N ALA A 104 -21.35 -13.78 21.39
CA ALA A 104 -22.33 -14.42 22.29
C ALA A 104 -21.68 -14.92 23.60
N ALA A 105 -20.47 -15.46 23.53
CA ALA A 105 -19.70 -15.88 24.71
C ALA A 105 -19.24 -14.70 25.56
N ALA A 106 -18.88 -13.56 24.95
CA ALA A 106 -18.55 -12.33 25.66
C ALA A 106 -19.77 -11.69 26.32
N GLY A 107 -20.98 -11.78 25.69
CA GLY A 107 -22.23 -11.31 26.27
C GLY A 107 -22.68 -12.16 27.45
N ALA A 108 -22.58 -13.48 27.36
CA ALA A 108 -22.94 -14.41 28.46
C ALA A 108 -22.00 -14.29 29.68
N ALA A 109 -20.69 -14.00 29.42
CA ALA A 109 -19.73 -13.73 30.50
C ALA A 109 -19.98 -12.40 31.22
N ALA A 110 -20.57 -11.40 30.54
CA ALA A 110 -20.93 -10.13 31.14
C ALA A 110 -22.23 -10.22 31.98
N GLU A 111 -23.19 -11.06 31.59
CA GLU A 111 -24.42 -11.29 32.38
C GLU A 111 -24.23 -12.18 33.59
N SER A 112 -23.24 -13.13 33.58
CA SER A 112 -22.96 -13.95 34.76
C SER A 112 -22.12 -13.27 35.84
N ALA A 113 -21.54 -12.09 35.57
CA ALA A 113 -20.80 -11.28 36.53
C ALA A 113 -21.66 -10.33 37.36
N GLY A 114 -22.97 -10.30 37.13
CA GLY A 114 -23.91 -9.34 37.74
C GLY A 114 -24.72 -9.84 38.94
N LEU A 115 -24.60 -11.09 39.40
CA LEU A 115 -25.43 -11.64 40.50
C LEU A 115 -24.61 -12.58 41.40
N ALA A 116 -23.76 -12.04 42.25
CA ALA A 116 -23.41 -12.64 43.55
C ALA A 116 -22.82 -11.57 44.46
N ALA A 117 -23.68 -10.83 45.13
CA ALA A 117 -23.34 -10.14 46.34
C ALA A 117 -23.84 -11.03 47.52
N GLY A 118 -22.93 -11.67 48.21
CA GLY A 118 -23.17 -12.44 49.41
C GLY A 118 -21.90 -12.39 50.24
N ASP A 119 -22.04 -11.93 51.46
CA ASP A 119 -21.06 -11.63 52.51
C ASP A 119 -20.09 -12.73 52.85
N ASP A 120 -19.01 -12.27 53.51
CA ASP A 120 -18.03 -12.97 54.36
C ASP A 120 -16.90 -13.76 53.67
N ASP A 121 -15.72 -13.16 53.55
CA ASP A 121 -14.54 -13.52 54.35
C ASP A 121 -13.40 -12.53 54.16
N ALA A 122 -12.74 -12.15 55.24
CA ALA A 122 -11.62 -11.22 55.28
C ALA A 122 -10.32 -11.90 54.81
N GLY A 123 -10.11 -11.97 53.49
CA GLY A 123 -8.85 -12.25 52.84
C GLY A 123 -8.37 -11.00 52.12
N GLN A 124 -7.12 -10.56 52.36
CA GLN A 124 -6.50 -9.39 51.72
C GLN A 124 -6.63 -9.48 50.20
N GLY A 125 -7.74 -8.97 49.70
CA GLY A 125 -7.96 -8.80 48.24
C GLY A 125 -6.90 -7.86 47.72
N ALA A 126 -6.04 -8.33 46.81
CA ALA A 126 -5.13 -7.49 46.04
C ALA A 126 -5.95 -6.43 45.32
N VAL A 127 -5.92 -5.20 45.82
CA VAL A 127 -6.53 -4.06 45.18
C VAL A 127 -5.94 -3.97 43.77
N VAL A 128 -6.74 -4.29 42.77
CA VAL A 128 -6.30 -4.08 41.36
C VAL A 128 -6.10 -2.59 41.20
N PRO A 129 -4.85 -2.10 41.01
CA PRO A 129 -4.60 -0.68 40.92
C PRO A 129 -5.33 -0.14 39.69
N VAL A 130 -6.36 0.65 39.93
CA VAL A 130 -7.00 1.41 38.84
C VAL A 130 -5.96 2.40 38.33
N LEU A 131 -5.75 2.39 37.04
CA LEU A 131 -4.82 3.34 36.41
C LEU A 131 -5.34 4.78 36.67
N PRO A 132 -4.62 5.62 37.45
CA PRO A 132 -5.11 6.96 37.76
C PRO A 132 -5.20 7.82 36.49
N ASP A 133 -6.09 8.79 36.48
CA ASP A 133 -6.15 9.75 35.35
C ASP A 133 -4.81 10.47 35.20
N PRO A 134 -4.40 10.81 33.97
CA PRO A 134 -3.19 11.56 33.73
C PRO A 134 -3.25 12.91 34.42
N VAL A 135 -2.16 13.34 35.05
CA VAL A 135 -2.05 14.67 35.66
C VAL A 135 -2.19 15.73 34.56
N PRO A 136 -3.19 16.66 34.66
CA PRO A 136 -3.37 17.71 33.67
C PRO A 136 -2.13 18.61 33.55
N ARG A 137 -1.76 18.94 32.32
CA ARG A 137 -0.60 19.80 32.01
C ARG A 137 -1.04 21.19 31.54
N ASP A 138 -1.98 21.80 32.23
CA ASP A 138 -2.61 23.09 31.83
C ASP A 138 -1.62 24.27 31.89
N GLY A 139 -0.69 24.24 32.84
CA GLY A 139 0.40 25.25 32.93
C GLY A 139 1.29 25.30 31.67
N GLU A 140 1.71 24.12 31.17
CA GLU A 140 2.52 24.04 29.94
C GLU A 140 1.68 24.38 28.70
N ARG A 141 0.39 24.04 28.69
CA ARG A 141 -0.53 24.47 27.63
C ARG A 141 -0.71 25.99 27.61
N ALA A 142 -0.73 26.62 28.78
CA ALA A 142 -0.75 28.08 28.88
C ALA A 142 0.56 28.70 28.35
N LEU A 143 1.72 28.18 28.76
CA LEU A 143 3.02 28.59 28.23
C LEU A 143 3.10 28.44 26.71
N ALA A 144 2.62 27.30 26.18
CA ALA A 144 2.57 27.06 24.74
C ALA A 144 1.70 28.06 23.97
N ARG A 145 0.60 28.55 24.57
CA ARG A 145 -0.24 29.60 23.96
C ARG A 145 0.48 30.95 23.84
N TRP A 146 1.40 31.19 24.73
CA TRP A 146 2.23 32.43 24.76
C TRP A 146 3.53 32.29 23.97
N GLY A 147 3.80 31.13 23.34
CA GLY A 147 5.04 30.84 22.61
C GLY A 147 6.26 30.70 23.54
N LEU A 148 6.05 30.32 24.79
CA LEU A 148 7.09 30.22 25.82
C LEU A 148 7.55 28.78 26.10
N LEU A 149 7.06 27.79 25.34
CA LEU A 149 7.37 26.38 25.58
C LEU A 149 8.52 25.83 24.70
N GLY A 150 9.03 26.60 23.76
CA GLY A 150 10.09 26.15 22.86
C GLY A 150 9.71 24.91 22.00
N GLU A 151 10.46 23.82 22.10
CA GLU A 151 10.31 22.63 21.27
C GLU A 151 9.04 21.78 21.56
N GLY A 152 8.20 22.21 22.50
CA GLY A 152 7.01 21.49 22.94
C GLY A 152 7.13 20.92 24.35
N ALA A 153 6.07 20.26 24.82
CA ALA A 153 6.03 19.66 26.15
C ALA A 153 7.02 18.50 26.25
N VAL A 154 7.87 18.53 27.26
CA VAL A 154 8.81 17.43 27.54
C VAL A 154 8.06 16.19 28.01
N PRO A 155 8.39 14.99 27.51
CA PRO A 155 7.79 13.75 28.00
C PRO A 155 8.04 13.55 29.49
N VAL A 156 6.97 13.30 30.25
CA VAL A 156 7.01 12.97 31.68
C VAL A 156 6.17 11.71 31.90
N PHE A 157 6.78 10.73 32.53
CA PHE A 157 6.11 9.46 32.83
C PHE A 157 5.75 9.37 34.30
N THR A 158 4.55 8.91 34.60
CA THR A 158 4.11 8.58 35.96
C THR A 158 4.11 7.07 36.13
N PRO A 159 4.48 6.53 37.32
CA PRO A 159 4.38 5.10 37.58
C PRO A 159 2.93 4.63 37.47
N GLY A 160 2.70 3.47 36.87
CA GLY A 160 1.36 2.89 36.80
C GLY A 160 1.35 1.49 36.22
N ALA A 161 0.28 0.76 36.50
CA ALA A 161 0.04 -0.58 36.01
C ALA A 161 -1.00 -0.60 34.90
N ARG A 162 -0.92 -1.59 34.00
CA ARG A 162 -1.87 -1.81 32.90
C ARG A 162 -2.08 -0.61 32.00
N TYR A 163 -1.03 0.12 31.68
CA TYR A 163 -1.09 1.16 30.64
C TYR A 163 -1.54 0.55 29.32
N PRO A 164 -2.68 0.96 28.76
CA PRO A 164 -3.07 0.52 27.43
C PRO A 164 -2.03 0.94 26.41
N LEU A 165 -1.78 0.12 25.39
CA LEU A 165 -0.83 0.39 24.31
C LEU A 165 0.64 0.55 24.76
N ALA A 166 1.01 0.07 25.96
CA ALA A 166 2.40 0.09 26.42
C ALA A 166 3.35 -0.61 25.44
N GLY A 167 2.85 -1.63 24.72
CA GLY A 167 3.59 -2.34 23.68
C GLY A 167 4.09 -1.45 22.55
N LEU A 168 3.46 -0.29 22.27
CA LEU A 168 3.96 0.65 21.24
C LEU A 168 5.38 1.13 21.53
N LEU A 169 5.79 1.14 22.78
CA LEU A 169 7.14 1.54 23.17
C LEU A 169 8.21 0.57 22.66
N LEU A 170 7.87 -0.69 22.34
CA LEU A 170 8.78 -1.65 21.68
C LEU A 170 9.30 -1.14 20.35
N ALA A 171 8.54 -0.29 19.67
CA ALA A 171 8.93 0.23 18.37
C ALA A 171 10.03 1.32 18.44
N LEU A 172 10.29 1.92 19.60
CA LEU A 172 11.20 3.08 19.72
C LEU A 172 12.64 2.76 19.31
N PRO A 173 13.29 1.66 19.73
CA PRO A 173 14.64 1.35 19.29
C PRO A 173 14.72 1.13 17.78
N ALA A 174 13.75 0.42 17.20
CA ALA A 174 13.67 0.19 15.77
C ALA A 174 13.37 1.48 14.99
N LEU A 175 12.54 2.37 15.53
CA LEU A 175 12.23 3.67 14.93
C LEU A 175 13.46 4.60 14.94
N GLU A 176 14.26 4.59 15.99
CA GLU A 176 15.54 5.30 16.03
C GLU A 176 16.44 4.84 14.88
N GLY A 177 16.52 3.53 14.64
CA GLY A 177 17.25 2.94 13.51
C GLY A 177 16.76 3.39 12.13
N THR A 178 15.50 3.82 11.98
CA THR A 178 15.01 4.41 10.72
C THR A 178 15.50 5.83 10.49
N GLY A 179 15.90 6.55 11.54
CA GLY A 179 16.35 7.92 11.49
C GLY A 179 15.27 8.98 11.26
N LEU A 180 13.98 8.63 11.36
CA LEU A 180 12.85 9.55 11.07
C LEU A 180 12.93 10.85 11.88
N LEU A 181 13.12 10.74 13.19
CA LEU A 181 13.12 11.93 14.07
C LEU A 181 14.31 12.84 13.78
N GLY A 182 15.48 12.25 13.49
CA GLY A 182 16.67 13.00 13.10
C GLY A 182 16.52 13.68 11.73
N ALA A 183 15.98 12.96 10.73
CA ALA A 183 15.72 13.51 9.40
C ALA A 183 14.71 14.67 9.47
N ALA A 184 13.63 14.50 10.22
CA ALA A 184 12.62 15.55 10.36
C ALA A 184 13.15 16.78 11.08
N ARG A 185 14.01 16.61 12.08
CA ARG A 185 14.67 17.73 12.77
C ARG A 185 15.64 18.47 11.85
N GLU A 186 16.40 17.74 11.04
CA GLU A 186 17.31 18.31 10.04
C GLU A 186 16.56 19.16 9.01
N VAL A 187 15.43 18.67 8.50
CA VAL A 187 14.70 19.30 7.41
C VAL A 187 13.79 20.43 7.89
N TYR A 188 13.03 20.22 8.96
CA TYR A 188 12.03 21.18 9.42
C TYR A 188 12.53 22.08 10.57
N GLY A 189 13.64 21.70 11.22
CA GLY A 189 14.12 22.43 12.41
C GLY A 189 13.06 22.47 13.50
N GLN A 190 12.78 23.68 14.00
CA GLN A 190 11.68 23.94 14.92
C GLN A 190 10.37 24.19 14.14
N VAL A 191 9.35 23.40 14.43
CA VAL A 191 7.98 23.74 14.03
C VAL A 191 7.45 24.85 14.95
N LYS A 192 6.41 25.54 14.49
CA LYS A 192 5.73 26.58 15.28
C LYS A 192 5.52 26.13 16.73
N ASP A 193 5.91 26.97 17.68
CA ASP A 193 5.78 26.72 19.11
C ASP A 193 4.39 26.26 19.49
N GLY A 194 4.34 25.30 20.39
CA GLY A 194 3.08 24.72 20.84
C GLY A 194 3.28 23.53 21.76
N PHE A 195 2.25 23.13 22.47
CA PHE A 195 2.31 22.00 23.40
C PHE A 195 2.79 20.69 22.74
N TYR A 196 2.32 20.42 21.52
CA TYR A 196 2.77 19.28 20.73
C TYR A 196 3.85 19.76 19.73
N GLY A 197 5.11 19.51 20.06
CA GLY A 197 6.26 19.79 19.20
C GLY A 197 6.40 18.77 18.05
N LEU A 198 7.48 18.89 17.27
CA LEU A 198 7.76 18.02 16.13
C LEU A 198 7.82 16.55 16.55
N THR A 199 8.65 16.21 17.55
CA THR A 199 8.82 14.84 18.05
C THR A 199 7.51 14.23 18.52
N ALA A 200 6.73 14.93 19.36
CA ALA A 200 5.44 14.43 19.83
C ALA A 200 4.43 14.21 18.69
N THR A 201 4.44 15.08 17.67
CA THR A 201 3.58 14.96 16.49
C THR A 201 3.95 13.74 15.67
N LEU A 202 5.22 13.53 15.37
CA LEU A 202 5.71 12.39 14.60
C LEU A 202 5.47 11.07 15.34
N LEU A 203 5.82 10.98 16.62
CA LEU A 203 5.56 9.80 17.45
C LEU A 203 4.07 9.47 17.52
N THR A 204 3.19 10.49 17.63
CA THR A 204 1.74 10.26 17.60
C THR A 204 1.33 9.56 16.32
N LEU A 205 1.80 10.03 15.16
CA LEU A 205 1.45 9.45 13.86
C LEU A 205 2.05 8.05 13.65
N VAL A 206 3.29 7.84 14.10
CA VAL A 206 3.92 6.50 14.08
C VAL A 206 3.15 5.53 14.96
N PHE A 207 2.84 5.91 16.19
CA PHE A 207 2.10 5.04 17.13
C PHE A 207 0.68 4.76 16.66
N LEU A 208 -0.01 5.75 16.08
CA LEU A 208 -1.30 5.51 15.43
C LEU A 208 -1.16 4.50 14.27
N ALA A 209 -0.13 4.64 13.44
CA ALA A 209 0.08 3.71 12.33
C ALA A 209 0.35 2.28 12.83
N LEU A 210 1.19 2.12 13.84
CA LEU A 210 1.52 0.83 14.46
C LEU A 210 0.34 0.23 15.25
N ALA A 211 -0.56 1.07 15.79
CA ALA A 211 -1.81 0.64 16.40
C ALA A 211 -2.91 0.26 15.38
N GLY A 212 -2.61 0.25 14.08
CA GLY A 212 -3.56 -0.07 13.01
C GLY A 212 -4.44 1.09 12.56
N GLU A 213 -4.15 2.32 12.98
CA GLU A 213 -4.89 3.54 12.68
C GLU A 213 -4.03 4.58 11.94
N PRO A 214 -3.50 4.26 10.75
CA PRO A 214 -2.42 5.00 10.08
C PRO A 214 -2.83 6.37 9.49
N ARG A 215 -3.99 6.90 9.84
CA ARG A 215 -4.50 8.19 9.38
C ARG A 215 -4.73 9.12 10.55
N ALA A 216 -4.67 10.43 10.33
CA ALA A 216 -4.98 11.43 11.36
C ALA A 216 -6.36 11.18 12.00
N GLU A 217 -7.35 10.73 11.20
CA GLU A 217 -8.70 10.37 11.67
C GLU A 217 -8.68 9.18 12.64
N GLY A 218 -7.67 8.34 12.61
CA GLY A 218 -7.48 7.23 13.56
C GLY A 218 -7.42 7.66 15.01
N ALA A 219 -6.96 8.88 15.27
CA ALA A 219 -6.94 9.45 16.62
C ALA A 219 -8.33 9.53 17.30
N THR A 220 -9.43 9.42 16.54
CA THR A 220 -10.78 9.31 17.12
C THR A 220 -11.12 7.90 17.66
N ARG A 221 -10.36 6.89 17.25
CA ARG A 221 -10.58 5.48 17.64
C ARG A 221 -9.62 5.01 18.74
N VAL A 222 -8.58 5.78 19.00
CA VAL A 222 -7.62 5.51 20.06
C VAL A 222 -7.90 6.48 21.21
N PRO A 223 -8.09 6.00 22.46
CA PRO A 223 -8.33 6.89 23.60
C PRO A 223 -7.18 7.89 23.79
N PRO A 224 -7.43 9.21 23.78
CA PRO A 224 -6.38 10.22 23.85
C PRO A 224 -5.50 10.11 25.10
N ALA A 225 -6.07 9.75 26.23
CA ALA A 225 -5.31 9.54 27.47
C ALA A 225 -4.39 8.31 27.37
N ALA A 226 -4.85 7.20 26.76
CA ALA A 226 -4.04 6.00 26.58
C ALA A 226 -2.81 6.26 25.70
N LEU A 227 -3.04 6.89 24.54
CA LEU A 227 -1.94 7.26 23.63
C LEU A 227 -1.06 8.37 24.23
N GLY A 228 -1.66 9.33 24.97
CA GLY A 228 -0.90 10.37 25.67
C GLY A 228 0.09 9.80 26.67
N ARG A 229 -0.29 8.80 27.43
CA ARG A 229 0.58 8.16 28.44
C ARG A 229 1.83 7.53 27.84
N VAL A 230 1.73 6.85 26.69
CA VAL A 230 2.91 6.28 26.00
C VAL A 230 3.75 7.35 25.30
N LEU A 231 3.17 8.53 25.07
CA LEU A 231 3.90 9.74 24.64
C LEU A 231 4.54 10.53 25.79
N GLY A 232 4.35 10.11 27.06
CA GLY A 232 4.75 10.90 28.22
C GLY A 232 3.97 12.22 28.38
N LEU A 233 2.72 12.24 27.91
CA LEU A 233 1.83 13.39 27.94
C LEU A 233 0.51 13.03 28.66
N ASP A 234 -0.22 14.07 29.11
CA ASP A 234 -1.55 13.87 29.71
C ASP A 234 -2.55 13.30 28.68
N ARG A 235 -2.47 13.76 27.44
CA ARG A 235 -3.29 13.25 26.33
C ARG A 235 -2.57 13.45 25.00
N ALA A 236 -2.85 12.58 24.05
CA ALA A 236 -2.40 12.73 22.66
C ALA A 236 -3.14 13.86 21.92
N PRO A 237 -2.57 14.40 20.83
CA PRO A 237 -3.24 15.42 20.03
C PRO A 237 -4.49 14.86 19.34
N GLU A 238 -5.55 15.66 19.32
CA GLU A 238 -6.76 15.35 18.58
C GLU A 238 -6.57 15.50 17.06
N VAL A 239 -7.46 14.91 16.27
CA VAL A 239 -7.45 14.96 14.79
C VAL A 239 -7.23 16.39 14.25
N LYS A 240 -7.95 17.38 14.81
CA LYS A 240 -7.82 18.78 14.39
C LYS A 240 -6.39 19.31 14.61
N THR A 241 -5.78 18.96 15.72
CA THR A 241 -4.41 19.34 16.05
C THR A 241 -3.40 18.65 15.13
N ILE A 242 -3.57 17.33 14.90
CA ILE A 242 -2.71 16.55 13.99
C ILE A 242 -2.77 17.15 12.57
N ARG A 243 -3.97 17.42 12.05
CA ARG A 243 -4.14 18.02 10.71
C ARG A 243 -3.50 19.40 10.61
N ARG A 244 -3.65 20.22 11.66
CA ARG A 244 -3.01 21.54 11.71
C ARG A 244 -1.48 21.41 11.70
N LYS A 245 -0.91 20.51 12.49
CA LYS A 245 0.54 20.25 12.51
C LYS A 245 1.05 19.69 11.19
N LEU A 246 0.33 18.77 10.56
CA LEU A 246 0.67 18.30 9.20
C LEU A 246 0.60 19.45 8.18
N GLY A 247 -0.38 20.34 8.30
CA GLY A 247 -0.48 21.53 7.44
C GLY A 247 0.68 22.52 7.67
N GLU A 248 1.15 22.68 8.91
CA GLU A 248 2.33 23.51 9.25
C GLU A 248 3.59 22.93 8.59
N LEU A 249 3.80 21.61 8.65
CA LEU A 249 4.92 20.93 7.97
C LEU A 249 4.81 21.04 6.46
N ALA A 250 3.61 20.82 5.91
CA ALA A 250 3.37 20.90 4.47
C ALA A 250 3.59 22.31 3.91
N ALA A 251 3.28 23.35 4.69
CA ALA A 251 3.51 24.74 4.29
C ALA A 251 4.99 25.09 4.11
N ALA A 252 5.91 24.30 4.66
CA ALA A 252 7.34 24.44 4.42
C ALA A 252 7.79 23.97 3.02
N GLY A 253 6.99 23.13 2.35
CA GLY A 253 7.30 22.62 1.00
C GLY A 253 8.51 21.69 0.94
N GLN A 254 8.87 21.02 2.06
CA GLN A 254 10.11 20.24 2.21
C GLN A 254 9.86 18.73 2.38
N ALA A 255 8.71 18.23 1.98
CA ALA A 255 8.39 16.82 2.14
C ALA A 255 9.31 15.91 1.31
N ALA A 256 9.72 16.34 0.13
CA ALA A 256 10.68 15.61 -0.70
C ALA A 256 12.06 15.52 -0.03
N ASP A 257 12.50 16.59 0.63
CA ASP A 257 13.78 16.62 1.38
C ASP A 257 13.72 15.68 2.59
N LEU A 258 12.58 15.61 3.29
CA LEU A 258 12.37 14.63 4.37
C LEU A 258 12.51 13.20 3.86
N ILE A 259 11.88 12.86 2.74
CA ILE A 259 11.96 11.52 2.15
C ILE A 259 13.41 11.21 1.73
N MET A 260 14.10 12.17 1.13
CA MET A 260 15.50 12.03 0.73
C MET A 260 16.43 11.84 1.94
N ALA A 261 16.27 12.64 3.00
CA ALA A 261 17.05 12.53 4.23
C ALA A 261 16.82 11.18 4.92
N LEU A 262 15.56 10.71 4.94
CA LEU A 262 15.18 9.39 5.46
C LEU A 262 15.81 8.26 4.65
N ALA A 263 15.77 8.35 3.31
CA ALA A 263 16.36 7.37 2.42
C ALA A 263 17.89 7.25 2.59
N ARG A 264 18.59 8.38 2.72
CA ARG A 264 20.04 8.42 3.00
C ARG A 264 20.38 7.75 4.34
N ARG A 265 19.59 8.01 5.38
CA ARG A 265 19.79 7.39 6.70
C ARG A 265 19.52 5.89 6.66
N HIS A 266 18.48 5.46 5.95
CA HIS A 266 18.22 4.05 5.71
C HIS A 266 19.38 3.37 4.96
N ALA A 267 19.92 4.04 3.93
CA ALA A 267 21.06 3.54 3.15
C ALA A 267 22.34 3.43 4.00
N ALA A 268 22.57 4.36 4.91
CA ALA A 268 23.71 4.33 5.83
C ALA A 268 23.55 3.22 6.90
N ALA A 269 22.35 3.04 7.44
CA ALA A 269 22.06 2.03 8.46
C ALA A 269 22.06 0.59 7.91
N ARG A 270 21.62 0.42 6.65
CA ARG A 270 21.47 -0.90 6.01
C ARG A 270 22.10 -0.96 4.63
N PRO A 271 23.42 -0.76 4.55
CA PRO A 271 24.12 -0.73 3.27
C PRO A 271 23.91 -2.04 2.46
N ASP A 272 23.95 -3.20 3.08
CA ASP A 272 23.85 -4.48 2.40
C ASP A 272 22.45 -4.73 1.77
N ALA A 273 21.40 -4.06 2.24
CA ALA A 273 20.05 -4.18 1.71
C ALA A 273 19.83 -3.46 0.37
N LEU A 274 20.80 -2.67 -0.11
CA LEU A 274 20.66 -1.81 -1.28
C LEU A 274 21.42 -2.30 -2.53
N GLY A 275 21.89 -3.52 -2.54
CA GLY A 275 22.55 -4.10 -3.74
C GLY A 275 21.61 -4.22 -4.93
N PHE A 276 20.30 -4.37 -4.66
CA PHE A 276 19.21 -4.36 -5.62
C PHE A 276 18.12 -3.42 -5.18
N LEU A 277 17.71 -2.51 -6.05
CA LEU A 277 16.61 -1.58 -5.86
C LEU A 277 15.49 -1.93 -6.82
N TYR A 278 14.33 -2.25 -6.29
CA TYR A 278 13.13 -2.55 -7.07
C TYR A 278 12.29 -1.29 -7.22
N VAL A 279 11.97 -0.91 -8.46
CA VAL A 279 11.25 0.33 -8.78
C VAL A 279 9.95 0.02 -9.51
N ASP A 280 8.84 0.50 -8.95
CA ASP A 280 7.52 0.34 -9.56
C ASP A 280 6.62 1.57 -9.33
N GLY A 281 5.62 1.70 -10.19
CA GLY A 281 4.61 2.75 -10.12
C GLY A 281 3.39 2.32 -9.34
N HIS A 282 2.91 3.18 -8.44
CA HIS A 282 1.66 2.99 -7.71
C HIS A 282 0.62 4.05 -8.08
N ALA A 283 -0.51 3.61 -8.66
CA ALA A 283 -1.62 4.49 -8.99
C ALA A 283 -2.63 4.55 -7.83
N ARG A 284 -2.83 5.75 -7.29
CA ARG A 284 -3.79 6.03 -6.22
C ARG A 284 -5.02 6.74 -6.77
N VAL A 285 -6.15 6.04 -6.76
CA VAL A 285 -7.42 6.53 -7.30
C VAL A 285 -8.00 7.65 -6.43
N CYS A 286 -8.46 8.70 -7.08
CA CYS A 286 -9.13 9.85 -6.46
C CYS A 286 -10.64 9.72 -6.66
N TYR A 287 -11.38 9.57 -5.57
CA TYR A 287 -12.85 9.45 -5.59
C TYR A 287 -13.57 10.78 -5.24
N GLY A 288 -12.84 11.90 -5.28
CA GLY A 288 -13.39 13.22 -5.00
C GLY A 288 -14.14 13.82 -6.19
N THR A 289 -14.73 14.99 -5.98
CA THR A 289 -15.45 15.76 -7.03
C THR A 289 -14.53 16.59 -7.92
N ARG A 290 -13.25 16.72 -7.57
CA ARG A 290 -12.29 17.49 -8.36
C ARG A 290 -11.92 16.76 -9.65
N ILE A 291 -11.76 17.51 -10.72
CA ILE A 291 -11.33 16.98 -12.01
C ILE A 291 -9.80 16.83 -11.96
N VAL A 292 -9.34 15.61 -11.79
CA VAL A 292 -7.92 15.23 -11.76
C VAL A 292 -7.61 14.42 -13.02
N GLN A 293 -6.39 14.52 -13.52
CA GLN A 293 -5.95 13.76 -14.68
C GLN A 293 -6.21 12.26 -14.50
N LYS A 294 -6.71 11.62 -15.57
CA LYS A 294 -6.92 10.17 -15.60
C LYS A 294 -5.63 9.45 -16.01
N THR A 295 -5.29 8.40 -15.27
CA THR A 295 -4.22 7.47 -15.64
C THR A 295 -4.74 6.03 -15.61
N HIS A 296 -4.05 5.12 -16.29
CA HIS A 296 -4.42 3.70 -16.25
C HIS A 296 -4.16 3.12 -14.86
N VAL A 297 -5.19 2.54 -14.27
CA VAL A 297 -5.09 1.89 -12.97
C VAL A 297 -5.17 0.38 -13.18
N ALA A 298 -4.04 -0.30 -13.10
CA ALA A 298 -3.91 -1.73 -13.43
C ALA A 298 -4.92 -2.61 -12.68
N ARG A 299 -5.17 -2.33 -11.38
CA ARG A 299 -6.15 -3.07 -10.57
C ARG A 299 -7.62 -2.87 -11.02
N LEU A 300 -7.93 -1.73 -11.65
CA LEU A 300 -9.26 -1.43 -12.18
C LEU A 300 -9.39 -1.83 -13.66
N LYS A 301 -8.26 -2.04 -14.35
CA LYS A 301 -8.16 -2.34 -15.78
C LYS A 301 -8.74 -1.26 -16.69
N PHE A 302 -8.90 -0.03 -16.19
CA PHE A 302 -9.34 1.13 -16.98
C PHE A 302 -8.73 2.44 -16.43
N PRO A 303 -8.73 3.52 -17.23
CA PRO A 303 -8.27 4.84 -16.80
C PRO A 303 -9.24 5.47 -15.80
N ALA A 304 -8.72 5.87 -14.62
CA ALA A 304 -9.47 6.57 -13.59
C ALA A 304 -8.73 7.84 -13.14
N PRO A 305 -9.43 8.85 -12.57
CA PRO A 305 -8.77 9.96 -11.91
C PRO A 305 -7.83 9.42 -10.83
N ALA A 306 -6.54 9.69 -10.94
CA ALA A 306 -5.56 9.15 -10.00
C ALA A 306 -4.29 10.01 -9.96
N THR A 307 -3.60 9.96 -8.83
CA THR A 307 -2.20 10.40 -8.71
C THR A 307 -1.28 9.20 -8.86
N MET A 308 -0.08 9.46 -9.36
CA MET A 308 0.95 8.44 -9.52
C MET A 308 2.08 8.67 -8.52
N GLU A 309 2.61 7.59 -8.02
CA GLU A 309 3.77 7.57 -7.12
C GLU A 309 4.75 6.52 -7.66
N THR A 310 6.05 6.84 -7.67
CA THR A 310 7.09 5.85 -7.98
C THR A 310 7.79 5.48 -6.69
N TRP A 311 7.79 4.20 -6.38
CA TRP A 311 8.35 3.63 -5.16
C TRP A 311 9.62 2.86 -5.45
N VAL A 312 10.55 2.95 -4.50
CA VAL A 312 11.81 2.20 -4.51
C VAL A 312 11.87 1.37 -3.23
N THR A 313 12.00 0.07 -3.39
CA THR A 313 12.18 -0.88 -2.30
C THR A 313 13.55 -1.53 -2.39
N GLY A 314 14.15 -1.86 -1.25
CA GLY A 314 15.40 -2.60 -1.17
C GLY A 314 15.21 -4.09 -1.51
N GLN A 315 16.32 -4.82 -1.57
CA GLN A 315 16.30 -6.25 -1.88
C GLN A 315 15.50 -7.10 -0.90
N ASP A 316 15.29 -6.61 0.32
CA ASP A 316 14.50 -7.29 1.37
C ASP A 316 13.01 -6.91 1.33
N GLY A 317 12.61 -6.01 0.40
CA GLY A 317 11.25 -5.52 0.26
C GLY A 317 10.91 -4.31 1.14
N ASP A 318 11.87 -3.75 1.88
CA ASP A 318 11.66 -2.55 2.69
C ASP A 318 11.51 -1.33 1.79
N PRO A 319 10.54 -0.43 2.04
CA PRO A 319 10.44 0.84 1.34
C PRO A 319 11.63 1.75 1.72
N VAL A 320 12.36 2.19 0.71
CA VAL A 320 13.54 3.04 0.87
C VAL A 320 13.24 4.50 0.49
N PHE A 321 12.54 4.67 -0.63
CA PHE A 321 12.35 5.98 -1.24
C PHE A 321 11.06 6.01 -2.05
N MET A 322 10.46 7.20 -2.18
CA MET A 322 9.33 7.41 -3.08
C MET A 322 9.31 8.82 -3.62
N VAL A 323 8.76 8.99 -4.79
CA VAL A 323 8.47 10.31 -5.37
C VAL A 323 7.05 10.35 -5.91
N VAL A 324 6.47 11.55 -5.92
CA VAL A 324 5.23 11.80 -6.67
C VAL A 324 5.59 11.87 -8.14
N ALA A 325 5.00 10.98 -8.92
CA ALA A 325 5.22 10.87 -10.35
C ALA A 325 4.19 11.70 -11.12
N GLU A 326 4.55 12.12 -12.33
CA GLU A 326 3.59 12.74 -13.24
C GLU A 326 2.61 11.67 -13.75
N PRO A 327 1.28 11.90 -13.67
CA PRO A 327 0.28 10.89 -14.02
C PRO A 327 0.35 10.38 -15.47
N SER A 328 1.00 11.13 -16.34
CA SER A 328 1.13 10.83 -17.77
C SER A 328 2.50 10.32 -18.19
N ASP A 329 3.46 10.29 -17.27
CA ASP A 329 4.79 9.80 -17.58
C ASP A 329 4.85 8.28 -17.61
N SER A 330 5.74 7.78 -18.46
CA SER A 330 6.06 6.36 -18.49
C SER A 330 7.01 6.02 -17.33
N LEU A 331 7.00 4.79 -16.88
CA LEU A 331 7.99 4.33 -15.90
C LEU A 331 9.43 4.56 -16.39
N ALA A 332 9.67 4.50 -17.71
CA ALA A 332 10.97 4.83 -18.29
C ALA A 332 11.37 6.29 -18.08
N GLY A 333 10.43 7.23 -18.22
CA GLY A 333 10.66 8.65 -17.93
C GLY A 333 10.93 8.90 -16.45
N GLU A 334 10.13 8.28 -15.59
CA GLU A 334 10.29 8.37 -14.13
C GLU A 334 11.64 7.79 -13.66
N LEU A 335 12.05 6.64 -14.19
CA LEU A 335 13.35 6.04 -13.88
C LEU A 335 14.50 6.99 -14.23
N ARG A 336 14.49 7.64 -15.41
CA ARG A 336 15.52 8.64 -15.77
C ARG A 336 15.59 9.77 -14.75
N ARG A 337 14.42 10.28 -14.35
CA ARG A 337 14.33 11.36 -13.36
C ARG A 337 14.85 10.95 -11.99
N LEU A 338 14.71 9.67 -11.62
CA LEU A 338 15.15 9.14 -10.33
C LEU A 338 16.65 8.90 -10.23
N LEU A 339 17.36 8.60 -11.34
CA LEU A 339 18.78 8.18 -11.31
C LEU A 339 19.69 9.10 -10.48
N PRO A 340 19.64 10.45 -10.62
CA PRO A 340 20.50 11.32 -9.79
C PRO A 340 20.17 11.22 -8.31
N GLY A 341 18.87 11.17 -7.96
CA GLY A 341 18.42 11.03 -6.57
C GLY A 341 18.86 9.69 -5.96
N LEU A 342 18.71 8.60 -6.72
CA LEU A 342 19.16 7.28 -6.28
C LEU A 342 20.68 7.26 -6.06
N ARG A 343 21.47 7.92 -6.92
CA ARG A 343 22.92 8.04 -6.72
C ARG A 343 23.23 8.82 -5.43
N GLY A 344 22.50 9.91 -5.17
CA GLY A 344 22.61 10.68 -3.93
C GLY A 344 22.22 9.89 -2.66
N ILE A 345 21.41 8.84 -2.78
CA ILE A 345 21.02 7.94 -1.67
C ILE A 345 22.09 6.88 -1.44
N VAL A 346 22.51 6.17 -2.50
CA VAL A 346 23.41 5.02 -2.37
C VAL A 346 24.88 5.40 -2.30
N GLY A 347 25.22 6.62 -2.66
CA GLY A 347 26.62 7.13 -2.70
C GLY A 347 27.35 6.81 -3.98
N GLU A 348 28.42 7.54 -4.25
CA GLU A 348 29.30 7.34 -5.38
C GLU A 348 30.09 6.02 -5.27
N GLY A 349 30.36 5.39 -6.40
CA GLY A 349 31.18 4.18 -6.47
C GLY A 349 30.53 2.89 -5.97
N ARG A 350 29.33 2.95 -5.38
CA ARG A 350 28.61 1.76 -4.96
C ARG A 350 27.92 1.10 -6.15
N ARG A 351 28.17 -0.19 -6.34
CA ARG A 351 27.51 -0.99 -7.37
C ARG A 351 26.09 -1.36 -6.90
N VAL A 352 25.09 -0.90 -7.64
CA VAL A 352 23.67 -1.13 -7.36
C VAL A 352 22.95 -1.50 -8.64
N THR A 353 22.06 -2.48 -8.56
CA THR A 353 21.25 -2.95 -9.69
C THR A 353 19.82 -2.40 -9.55
N VAL A 354 19.36 -1.65 -10.53
CA VAL A 354 17.99 -1.15 -10.62
C VAL A 354 17.12 -2.19 -11.31
N CYS A 355 16.12 -2.70 -10.58
CA CYS A 355 15.20 -3.74 -11.04
C CYS A 355 13.82 -3.10 -11.32
N PHE A 356 13.24 -3.36 -12.49
CA PHE A 356 11.94 -2.80 -12.88
C PHE A 356 11.20 -3.73 -13.85
N ASP A 357 9.91 -3.47 -14.02
CA ASP A 357 9.04 -4.24 -14.89
C ASP A 357 9.13 -3.81 -16.38
N ARG A 358 8.32 -4.45 -17.22
CA ARG A 358 8.21 -4.11 -18.66
C ARG A 358 7.68 -2.70 -18.94
N GLY A 359 7.13 -2.01 -17.95
CA GLY A 359 6.74 -0.60 -18.06
C GLY A 359 7.92 0.34 -18.28
N GLY A 360 9.11 -0.04 -17.76
CA GLY A 360 10.37 0.66 -17.96
C GLY A 360 11.11 0.27 -19.25
N TRP A 361 10.51 -0.50 -20.16
CA TRP A 361 11.17 -0.94 -21.38
C TRP A 361 11.55 0.22 -22.30
N SER A 362 12.83 0.49 -22.42
CA SER A 362 13.43 1.41 -23.37
C SER A 362 14.93 1.16 -23.49
N PRO A 363 15.46 0.72 -24.66
CA PRO A 363 16.90 0.56 -24.85
C PRO A 363 17.68 1.85 -24.59
N ALA A 364 17.11 3.01 -24.87
CA ALA A 364 17.73 4.29 -24.52
C ALA A 364 17.83 4.47 -22.98
N LEU A 365 16.80 4.09 -22.20
CA LEU A 365 16.88 4.11 -20.75
C LEU A 365 17.94 3.14 -20.22
N PHE A 366 18.12 1.97 -20.85
CA PHE A 366 19.14 1.02 -20.42
C PHE A 366 20.55 1.61 -20.52
N ALA A 367 20.82 2.34 -21.62
CA ALA A 367 22.06 3.09 -21.78
C ALA A 367 22.18 4.25 -20.76
N ASP A 368 21.06 4.90 -20.39
CA ASP A 368 21.06 5.98 -19.38
C ASP A 368 21.38 5.41 -17.99
N ILE A 369 20.80 4.27 -17.61
CA ILE A 369 21.03 3.59 -16.32
C ILE A 369 22.50 3.19 -16.19
N THR A 370 23.05 2.52 -17.22
CA THR A 370 24.45 2.11 -17.21
C THR A 370 25.41 3.29 -17.26
N GLY A 371 25.07 4.35 -18.02
CA GLY A 371 25.81 5.61 -18.06
C GLY A 371 25.81 6.37 -16.73
N ALA A 372 24.77 6.19 -15.89
CA ALA A 372 24.68 6.73 -14.53
C ALA A 372 25.38 5.83 -13.49
N GLY A 373 26.11 4.80 -13.92
CA GLY A 373 26.88 3.90 -13.05
C GLY A 373 26.06 2.86 -12.31
N PHE A 374 24.81 2.62 -12.73
CA PHE A 374 23.96 1.56 -12.18
C PHE A 374 23.97 0.33 -13.09
N ASP A 375 23.79 -0.83 -12.51
CA ASP A 375 23.38 -2.02 -13.25
C ASP A 375 21.84 -2.04 -13.41
N LEU A 376 21.35 -2.80 -14.39
CA LEU A 376 19.94 -2.99 -14.61
C LEU A 376 19.54 -4.47 -14.60
N LEU A 377 18.27 -4.72 -14.27
CA LEU A 377 17.63 -6.02 -14.34
C LEU A 377 16.14 -5.84 -14.68
N THR A 378 15.68 -6.40 -15.82
CA THR A 378 14.30 -6.26 -16.28
C THR A 378 13.86 -7.43 -17.15
N TRP A 379 12.54 -7.53 -17.39
CA TRP A 379 11.97 -8.47 -18.36
C TRP A 379 12.07 -7.90 -19.79
N ARG A 380 12.46 -8.74 -20.76
CA ARG A 380 12.40 -8.37 -22.18
C ARG A 380 10.94 -8.15 -22.60
N LYS A 381 10.69 -7.11 -23.38
CA LYS A 381 9.42 -6.81 -24.02
C LYS A 381 9.51 -7.04 -25.52
N GLY A 382 8.41 -7.50 -26.12
CA GLY A 382 8.35 -7.80 -27.55
C GLY A 382 8.80 -9.23 -27.88
N PRO A 383 8.71 -9.60 -29.15
CA PRO A 383 9.13 -10.93 -29.62
C PRO A 383 10.64 -11.11 -29.52
N ALA A 384 11.05 -12.33 -29.21
CA ALA A 384 12.43 -12.77 -29.31
C ALA A 384 12.42 -14.14 -30.02
N PRO A 385 13.44 -14.49 -30.80
CA PRO A 385 13.56 -15.83 -31.36
C PRO A 385 13.59 -16.86 -30.22
N ASP A 386 12.85 -17.94 -30.38
CA ASP A 386 12.91 -19.06 -29.45
C ASP A 386 14.29 -19.74 -29.55
N LEU A 387 14.89 -20.01 -28.42
CA LEU A 387 16.13 -20.74 -28.31
C LEU A 387 15.83 -22.25 -28.41
N PRO A 388 16.70 -23.03 -29.08
CA PRO A 388 16.55 -24.48 -29.17
C PRO A 388 16.67 -25.14 -27.79
N ALA A 389 16.04 -26.32 -27.64
CA ALA A 389 15.92 -26.98 -26.33
C ALA A 389 17.28 -27.37 -25.75
N GLU A 390 18.24 -27.63 -26.58
CA GLU A 390 19.58 -28.14 -26.26
C GLU A 390 20.46 -27.13 -25.53
N VAL A 391 20.16 -25.83 -25.64
CA VAL A 391 20.94 -24.78 -24.97
C VAL A 391 20.52 -24.54 -23.53
N PHE A 392 19.41 -25.19 -23.09
CA PHE A 392 18.93 -25.04 -21.72
C PHE A 392 19.59 -26.03 -20.78
N THR A 393 20.03 -25.52 -19.65
CA THR A 393 20.59 -26.31 -18.55
C THR A 393 19.79 -26.13 -17.27
N THR A 394 19.69 -27.17 -16.45
CA THR A 394 19.06 -27.08 -15.15
C THR A 394 20.03 -26.46 -14.15
N VAL A 395 19.63 -25.33 -13.56
CA VAL A 395 20.42 -24.58 -12.59
C VAL A 395 19.67 -24.50 -11.28
N THR A 396 20.35 -24.79 -10.17
CA THR A 396 19.83 -24.61 -8.82
C THR A 396 20.44 -23.35 -8.19
N CYS A 397 19.63 -22.48 -7.62
CA CYS A 397 20.10 -21.35 -6.84
C CYS A 397 19.44 -21.30 -5.47
N ALA A 398 20.15 -20.76 -4.48
CA ALA A 398 19.59 -20.49 -3.17
C ALA A 398 18.77 -19.20 -3.20
N GLY A 399 17.54 -19.30 -2.72
CA GLY A 399 16.69 -18.15 -2.44
C GLY A 399 16.71 -17.76 -0.97
N ASP A 400 15.68 -17.05 -0.53
CA ASP A 400 15.55 -16.64 0.86
C ASP A 400 15.57 -17.84 1.81
N ARG A 401 16.22 -17.66 2.96
CA ARG A 401 16.34 -18.66 4.02
C ARG A 401 16.88 -20.00 3.53
N GLY A 402 17.75 -19.97 2.51
CA GLY A 402 18.37 -21.18 1.94
C GLY A 402 17.43 -22.08 1.15
N ARG A 403 16.21 -21.63 0.80
CA ARG A 403 15.29 -22.39 -0.04
C ARG A 403 15.90 -22.54 -1.45
N ALA A 404 16.08 -23.78 -1.90
CA ALA A 404 16.56 -24.07 -3.23
C ALA A 404 15.46 -23.81 -4.28
N HIS A 405 15.83 -23.12 -5.35
CA HIS A 405 15.01 -22.92 -6.55
C HIS A 405 15.69 -23.53 -7.75
N GLN A 406 14.94 -24.27 -8.55
CA GLN A 406 15.43 -24.95 -9.73
C GLN A 406 14.84 -24.31 -10.99
N TYR A 407 15.70 -23.99 -11.96
CA TYR A 407 15.30 -23.34 -13.22
C TYR A 407 15.94 -24.05 -14.41
N GLU A 408 15.23 -24.10 -15.53
CA GLU A 408 15.81 -24.43 -16.83
C GLU A 408 16.20 -23.13 -17.53
N LEU A 409 17.49 -22.88 -17.70
CA LEU A 409 18.03 -21.61 -18.17
C LEU A 409 18.96 -21.77 -19.37
N ALA A 410 18.89 -20.78 -20.27
CA ALA A 410 19.89 -20.53 -21.30
C ALA A 410 20.46 -19.11 -21.11
N ASP A 411 21.76 -18.95 -21.28
CA ASP A 411 22.48 -17.70 -21.05
C ASP A 411 23.09 -17.21 -22.37
N THR A 412 22.64 -16.06 -22.83
CA THR A 412 22.98 -15.50 -24.16
C THR A 412 23.22 -14.00 -24.08
N ILE A 413 23.53 -13.37 -25.20
CA ILE A 413 23.67 -11.92 -25.35
C ILE A 413 22.50 -11.43 -26.21
N ALA A 414 21.93 -10.29 -25.87
CA ALA A 414 20.93 -9.58 -26.66
C ALA A 414 21.46 -8.21 -27.09
N GLU A 415 21.36 -7.94 -28.37
CA GLU A 415 21.61 -6.63 -28.96
C GLU A 415 20.27 -5.91 -29.21
N LEU A 416 20.14 -4.71 -28.69
CA LEU A 416 18.92 -3.93 -28.71
C LEU A 416 19.17 -2.58 -29.36
N GLY A 417 18.57 -2.36 -30.54
CA GLY A 417 18.65 -1.07 -31.24
C GLY A 417 17.87 0.03 -30.52
N ILE A 418 18.43 1.22 -30.44
CA ILE A 418 17.78 2.42 -29.93
C ILE A 418 17.04 3.10 -31.08
N SER A 419 15.70 3.13 -30.99
CA SER A 419 14.85 3.68 -32.06
C SER A 419 14.52 5.16 -31.88
N GLU A 420 14.72 5.73 -30.66
CA GLU A 420 14.30 7.07 -30.30
C GLU A 420 15.34 7.86 -29.51
N GLY A 421 15.21 9.17 -29.51
CA GLY A 421 16.05 10.08 -28.71
C GLY A 421 17.44 10.36 -29.29
N PRO A 422 18.32 11.02 -28.52
CA PRO A 422 19.65 11.46 -28.98
C PRO A 422 20.59 10.31 -29.39
N ARG A 423 20.33 9.09 -28.90
CA ARG A 423 21.12 7.88 -29.20
C ARG A 423 20.49 7.01 -30.29
N LYS A 424 19.54 7.53 -31.06
CA LYS A 424 18.89 6.80 -32.16
C LYS A 424 19.93 6.20 -33.12
N GLY A 425 19.78 4.91 -33.46
CA GLY A 425 20.69 4.16 -34.33
C GLY A 425 21.85 3.48 -33.58
N GLN A 426 22.04 3.75 -32.29
CA GLN A 426 22.99 3.02 -31.46
C GLN A 426 22.39 1.69 -30.96
N THR A 427 23.25 0.77 -30.54
CA THR A 427 22.87 -0.53 -29.99
C THR A 427 23.33 -0.64 -28.55
N VAL A 428 22.48 -1.22 -27.70
CA VAL A 428 22.81 -1.60 -26.32
C VAL A 428 22.94 -3.11 -26.26
N THR A 429 24.12 -3.60 -25.82
CA THR A 429 24.37 -5.02 -25.61
C THR A 429 24.16 -5.39 -24.15
N LEU A 430 23.28 -6.37 -23.90
CA LEU A 430 22.96 -6.85 -22.56
C LEU A 430 23.02 -8.38 -22.51
N ARG A 431 23.32 -8.91 -21.34
CA ARG A 431 23.17 -10.33 -21.07
C ARG A 431 21.69 -10.68 -21.00
N GLN A 432 21.29 -11.77 -21.67
CA GLN A 432 19.94 -12.30 -21.66
C GLN A 432 19.93 -13.70 -21.03
N VAL A 433 19.26 -13.82 -19.89
CA VAL A 433 19.00 -15.11 -19.26
C VAL A 433 17.57 -15.52 -19.62
N THR A 434 17.44 -16.58 -20.40
CA THR A 434 16.16 -17.11 -20.85
C THR A 434 15.75 -18.28 -19.98
N ARG A 435 14.54 -18.20 -19.42
CA ARG A 435 13.95 -19.25 -18.61
C ARG A 435 12.86 -19.98 -19.40
N ARG A 436 12.92 -21.30 -19.43
CA ARG A 436 11.86 -22.16 -19.98
C ARG A 436 10.85 -22.48 -18.85
N VAL A 437 9.58 -22.22 -19.09
CA VAL A 437 8.51 -22.45 -18.12
C VAL A 437 7.37 -23.22 -18.74
N PRO A 438 6.68 -24.09 -17.97
CA PRO A 438 5.47 -24.77 -18.46
C PRO A 438 4.39 -23.77 -18.89
N ALA A 439 3.73 -24.04 -20.00
CA ALA A 439 2.58 -23.31 -20.50
C ALA A 439 1.33 -24.20 -20.48
N ARG A 440 0.19 -23.65 -20.92
CA ARG A 440 -1.07 -24.42 -21.01
C ARG A 440 -0.94 -25.56 -22.04
N ALA A 441 -1.66 -26.64 -21.84
CA ALA A 441 -1.73 -27.80 -22.73
C ALA A 441 -0.39 -28.53 -22.98
N GLY A 442 0.52 -28.54 -21.97
CA GLY A 442 1.82 -29.24 -22.09
C GLY A 442 2.88 -28.53 -22.92
N ALA A 443 2.56 -27.36 -23.47
CA ALA A 443 3.52 -26.53 -24.16
C ALA A 443 4.52 -25.89 -23.19
N THR A 444 5.65 -25.45 -23.69
CA THR A 444 6.63 -24.62 -22.96
C THR A 444 6.68 -23.24 -23.58
N ARG A 445 6.97 -22.23 -22.78
CA ARG A 445 7.26 -20.87 -23.26
C ARG A 445 8.58 -20.39 -22.69
N GLN A 446 9.22 -19.50 -23.41
CA GLN A 446 10.45 -18.86 -23.00
C GLN A 446 10.17 -17.47 -22.45
N ILE A 447 10.83 -17.12 -21.36
CA ILE A 447 10.74 -15.81 -20.70
C ILE A 447 12.18 -15.30 -20.57
N HIS A 448 12.42 -14.07 -21.02
CA HIS A 448 13.76 -13.51 -21.10
C HIS A 448 13.95 -12.40 -20.07
N ALA A 449 14.97 -12.56 -19.21
CA ALA A 449 15.50 -11.54 -18.33
C ALA A 449 16.69 -10.86 -19.00
N LEU A 450 16.75 -9.52 -18.94
CA LEU A 450 17.88 -8.73 -19.42
C LEU A 450 18.58 -8.07 -18.25
N THR A 451 19.92 -8.10 -18.29
CA THR A 451 20.74 -7.46 -17.26
C THR A 451 22.10 -7.00 -17.81
N SER A 452 22.64 -5.95 -17.22
CA SER A 452 24.05 -5.55 -17.42
C SER A 452 25.02 -6.37 -16.56
N ARG A 453 24.50 -7.14 -15.57
CA ARG A 453 25.30 -7.94 -14.64
C ARG A 453 25.83 -9.20 -15.31
N THR A 454 27.15 -9.25 -15.55
CA THR A 454 27.83 -10.42 -16.10
C THR A 454 28.43 -11.32 -15.02
N ASP A 455 28.55 -10.80 -13.80
CA ASP A 455 29.17 -11.48 -12.65
C ASP A 455 28.20 -12.38 -11.86
N LEU A 456 26.88 -12.16 -11.97
CA LEU A 456 25.90 -12.96 -11.26
C LEU A 456 25.65 -14.32 -11.92
N PRO A 457 25.50 -15.41 -11.14
CA PRO A 457 25.00 -16.67 -11.68
C PRO A 457 23.63 -16.50 -12.36
N ALA A 458 23.37 -17.19 -13.47
CA ALA A 458 22.10 -17.09 -14.21
C ALA A 458 20.87 -17.42 -13.33
N GLY A 459 20.99 -18.38 -12.41
CA GLY A 459 19.97 -18.70 -11.43
C GLY A 459 19.63 -17.52 -10.52
N GLU A 460 20.64 -16.77 -10.07
CA GLU A 460 20.42 -15.59 -9.24
C GLU A 460 19.74 -14.47 -10.02
N VAL A 461 20.11 -14.22 -11.27
CA VAL A 461 19.42 -13.24 -12.14
C VAL A 461 17.93 -13.55 -12.21
N CYS A 462 17.56 -14.80 -12.47
CA CYS A 462 16.16 -15.22 -12.52
C CYS A 462 15.46 -15.11 -11.17
N TRP A 463 16.13 -15.51 -10.09
CA TRP A 463 15.57 -15.43 -8.74
C TRP A 463 15.35 -13.97 -8.31
N ARG A 464 16.34 -13.09 -8.51
CA ARG A 464 16.23 -11.66 -8.18
C ARG A 464 15.09 -10.98 -8.94
N LEU A 465 14.96 -11.24 -10.24
CA LEU A 465 13.87 -10.66 -11.02
C LEU A 465 12.51 -11.26 -10.65
N SER A 466 12.46 -12.54 -10.31
CA SER A 466 11.24 -13.17 -9.78
C SER A 466 10.89 -12.65 -8.39
N SER A 467 11.88 -12.27 -7.58
CA SER A 467 11.68 -11.72 -6.23
C SER A 467 11.08 -10.31 -6.21
N ARG A 468 10.85 -9.70 -7.36
CA ARG A 468 10.09 -8.45 -7.51
C ARG A 468 8.67 -8.52 -6.92
N TRP A 469 8.11 -9.71 -6.71
CA TRP A 469 6.85 -9.90 -5.98
C TRP A 469 6.87 -9.35 -4.55
N ARG A 470 8.04 -9.10 -3.94
CA ARG A 470 8.18 -8.47 -2.62
C ARG A 470 7.63 -7.06 -2.60
N GLU A 471 7.85 -6.32 -3.68
CA GLU A 471 7.30 -4.99 -3.90
C GLU A 471 5.76 -5.03 -3.99
N GLU A 472 5.20 -5.98 -4.74
CA GLU A 472 3.74 -6.18 -4.78
C GLU A 472 3.17 -6.55 -3.40
N ASN A 473 3.93 -7.32 -2.59
CA ASN A 473 3.58 -7.64 -1.22
C ASN A 473 3.67 -6.40 -0.33
N TYR A 474 4.70 -5.56 -0.48
CA TYR A 474 4.77 -4.29 0.22
C TYR A 474 3.52 -3.44 -0.07
N PHE A 475 3.14 -3.25 -1.33
CA PHE A 475 1.94 -2.48 -1.67
C PHE A 475 0.66 -3.08 -1.08
N ARG A 476 0.53 -4.40 -1.10
CA ARG A 476 -0.61 -5.09 -0.48
C ARG A 476 -0.65 -4.86 1.03
N TYR A 477 0.51 -5.02 1.66
CA TYR A 477 0.69 -4.82 3.09
C TYR A 477 0.42 -3.39 3.50
N ALA A 478 1.05 -2.43 2.83
CA ALA A 478 0.92 -1.00 3.10
C ALA A 478 -0.51 -0.47 2.86
N ARG A 479 -1.23 -1.01 1.87
CA ARG A 479 -2.66 -0.71 1.68
C ARG A 479 -3.51 -1.19 2.85
N THR A 480 -3.22 -2.39 3.35
CA THR A 480 -3.99 -3.00 4.42
C THR A 480 -3.74 -2.33 5.76
N TRP A 481 -2.48 -2.04 6.08
CA TRP A 481 -2.06 -1.64 7.43
C TRP A 481 -1.59 -0.20 7.55
N PHE A 482 -1.08 0.39 6.48
CA PHE A 482 -0.50 1.74 6.48
C PHE A 482 -1.25 2.73 5.59
N ALA A 483 -2.50 2.42 5.19
CA ALA A 483 -3.37 3.29 4.40
C ALA A 483 -2.66 3.93 3.19
N LEU A 484 -1.91 3.13 2.43
CA LEU A 484 -1.16 3.58 1.25
C LEU A 484 -2.05 4.37 0.27
N ASP A 485 -3.28 3.88 0.04
CA ASP A 485 -4.24 4.50 -0.88
C ASP A 485 -5.00 5.71 -0.31
N ALA A 486 -4.80 6.09 0.96
CA ALA A 486 -5.49 7.25 1.54
C ALA A 486 -5.00 8.56 0.91
N LEU A 487 -5.90 9.51 0.69
CA LEU A 487 -5.54 10.83 0.14
C LEU A 487 -4.79 11.70 1.16
N ASP A 488 -5.13 11.59 2.44
CA ASP A 488 -4.61 12.35 3.58
C ASP A 488 -4.86 13.87 3.51
N SER A 489 -4.88 14.48 2.32
CA SER A 489 -5.28 15.86 2.06
C SER A 489 -6.20 15.92 0.83
N TYR A 490 -7.13 16.88 0.83
CA TYR A 490 -7.98 17.23 -0.31
C TYR A 490 -7.62 18.61 -0.88
N ALA A 491 -6.52 19.22 -0.40
CA ALA A 491 -6.02 20.45 -0.96
C ALA A 491 -5.61 20.22 -2.43
N ALA A 492 -5.88 21.20 -3.27
CA ALA A 492 -5.55 21.15 -4.68
C ALA A 492 -5.37 22.58 -5.20
N SER A 493 -4.51 22.72 -6.19
CA SER A 493 -4.31 23.91 -6.99
C SER A 493 -4.79 23.67 -8.43
N PRO A 494 -5.03 24.72 -9.22
CA PRO A 494 -5.14 24.57 -10.68
C PRO A 494 -3.93 23.81 -11.22
N ASP A 495 -4.13 22.98 -12.23
CA ASP A 495 -3.02 22.28 -12.87
C ASP A 495 -2.10 23.28 -13.60
N ASP A 496 -0.83 22.94 -13.74
CA ASP A 496 0.16 23.74 -14.42
C ASP A 496 -0.24 23.91 -15.91
N PRO A 497 -0.53 25.15 -16.38
CA PRO A 497 -0.97 25.37 -17.75
C PRO A 497 0.11 25.04 -18.80
N ASP A 498 1.38 25.11 -18.41
CA ASP A 498 2.52 24.85 -19.30
C ASP A 498 2.88 23.36 -19.37
N ARG A 499 2.32 22.56 -18.49
CA ARG A 499 2.48 21.12 -18.49
C ARG A 499 1.74 20.50 -19.65
N MET A 500 2.44 19.77 -20.50
CA MET A 500 1.84 19.06 -21.63
C MET A 500 1.46 17.63 -21.23
N VAL A 501 0.20 17.23 -21.44
CA VAL A 501 -0.32 15.90 -21.13
C VAL A 501 -0.65 15.13 -22.41
N PRO A 502 -0.60 13.76 -22.41
CA PRO A 502 -0.98 12.97 -23.57
C PRO A 502 -2.38 13.29 -24.07
N SER A 503 -2.52 13.51 -25.37
CA SER A 503 -3.79 13.79 -26.02
C SER A 503 -4.66 12.52 -26.07
N PRO A 504 -5.87 12.50 -25.46
CA PRO A 504 -6.81 11.40 -25.63
C PRO A 504 -7.23 11.22 -27.09
N ALA A 505 -7.32 12.32 -27.85
CA ALA A 505 -7.63 12.29 -29.28
C ALA A 505 -6.53 11.55 -30.07
N ARG A 506 -5.25 11.80 -29.76
CA ARG A 506 -4.14 11.06 -30.38
C ARG A 506 -4.20 9.56 -30.04
N LYS A 507 -4.55 9.21 -28.80
CA LYS A 507 -4.72 7.82 -28.38
C LYS A 507 -5.89 7.14 -29.14
N ALA A 508 -6.99 7.85 -29.34
CA ALA A 508 -8.13 7.36 -30.11
C ALA A 508 -7.75 7.16 -31.59
N ALA A 509 -7.03 8.13 -32.18
CA ALA A 509 -6.52 8.02 -33.53
C ALA A 509 -5.58 6.83 -33.73
N ALA A 510 -4.63 6.60 -32.80
CA ALA A 510 -3.76 5.42 -32.80
C ALA A 510 -4.52 4.09 -32.64
N ALA A 511 -5.64 4.09 -31.93
CA ALA A 511 -6.51 2.89 -31.85
C ALA A 511 -7.21 2.64 -33.22
N ARG A 512 -7.63 3.68 -33.88
CA ARG A 512 -8.24 3.60 -35.22
C ARG A 512 -7.25 3.06 -36.26
N ILE A 513 -6.00 3.54 -36.27
CA ILE A 513 -4.93 3.00 -37.13
C ILE A 513 -4.79 1.47 -36.91
N ARG A 514 -4.63 1.00 -35.66
CA ARG A 514 -4.50 -0.43 -35.38
C ARG A 514 -5.71 -1.24 -35.82
N GLN A 515 -6.90 -0.66 -35.77
CA GLN A 515 -8.13 -1.31 -36.26
C GLN A 515 -8.10 -1.42 -37.78
N ALA A 516 -7.71 -0.36 -38.48
CA ALA A 516 -7.58 -0.35 -39.93
C ALA A 516 -6.46 -1.27 -40.43
N GLU A 517 -5.30 -1.31 -39.76
CA GLU A 517 -4.24 -2.30 -40.02
C GLU A 517 -4.74 -3.74 -39.92
N ALA A 518 -5.45 -4.06 -38.83
CA ALA A 518 -6.01 -5.40 -38.66
C ALA A 518 -7.05 -5.74 -39.74
N ALA A 519 -7.86 -4.76 -40.18
CA ALA A 519 -8.81 -4.94 -41.27
C ALA A 519 -8.10 -5.16 -42.61
N ALA A 520 -7.04 -4.40 -42.92
CA ALA A 520 -6.23 -4.58 -44.10
C ALA A 520 -5.57 -5.97 -44.16
N GLN A 521 -4.95 -6.40 -43.07
CA GLN A 521 -4.36 -7.74 -42.96
C GLN A 521 -5.41 -8.86 -43.12
N ALA A 522 -6.60 -8.68 -42.55
CA ALA A 522 -7.69 -9.64 -42.70
C ALA A 522 -8.21 -9.71 -44.12
N ALA A 523 -8.33 -8.56 -44.83
CA ALA A 523 -8.72 -8.49 -46.21
C ALA A 523 -7.67 -9.16 -47.14
N GLU A 524 -6.37 -8.95 -46.90
CA GLU A 524 -5.29 -9.63 -47.61
C GLU A 524 -5.34 -11.15 -47.40
N ALA A 525 -5.48 -11.60 -46.19
CA ALA A 525 -5.58 -13.02 -45.88
C ALA A 525 -6.81 -13.66 -46.55
N ALA A 526 -7.94 -12.96 -46.57
CA ALA A 526 -9.16 -13.45 -47.26
C ALA A 526 -8.96 -13.52 -48.77
N ARG A 527 -8.32 -12.49 -49.41
CA ARG A 527 -7.98 -12.53 -50.83
C ARG A 527 -7.07 -13.70 -51.13
N ASP A 528 -6.00 -13.87 -50.37
CA ASP A 528 -5.00 -14.93 -50.60
C ASP A 528 -5.62 -16.35 -50.43
N ALA A 529 -6.49 -16.51 -49.45
CA ALA A 529 -7.24 -17.76 -49.27
C ALA A 529 -8.18 -18.04 -50.47
N ALA A 530 -8.90 -17.04 -50.96
CA ALA A 530 -9.77 -17.13 -52.14
C ALA A 530 -8.98 -17.45 -53.40
N LEU A 531 -7.82 -16.79 -53.61
CA LEU A 531 -6.93 -17.09 -54.76
C LEU A 531 -6.39 -18.51 -54.68
N LEU A 532 -6.03 -19.03 -53.48
CA LEU A 532 -5.55 -20.39 -53.31
C LEU A 532 -6.66 -21.42 -53.65
N GLN A 533 -7.89 -21.14 -53.25
CA GLN A 533 -9.04 -22.01 -53.58
C GLN A 533 -9.28 -22.04 -55.11
N LEU A 534 -9.16 -20.87 -55.77
CA LEU A 534 -9.32 -20.79 -57.22
C LEU A 534 -8.19 -21.47 -58.03
N ARG A 535 -6.97 -21.54 -57.44
CA ARG A 535 -5.81 -22.22 -58.02
C ARG A 535 -5.83 -23.75 -57.83
N SER A 536 -6.59 -24.23 -56.86
CA SER A 536 -6.70 -25.65 -56.54
C SER A 536 -8.18 -26.09 -56.56
N PRO A 537 -8.88 -26.05 -57.75
CA PRO A 537 -10.27 -26.41 -57.83
C PRO A 537 -10.49 -27.90 -57.51
N ALA A 538 -11.67 -28.25 -56.97
CA ALA A 538 -12.04 -29.63 -56.73
C ALA A 538 -12.04 -30.44 -58.03
N PRO A 539 -11.79 -31.77 -58.01
CA PRO A 539 -11.82 -32.59 -59.25
C PRO A 539 -13.12 -32.43 -60.02
N GLY A 540 -13.01 -32.01 -61.28
CA GLY A 540 -14.16 -31.80 -62.18
C GLY A 540 -14.63 -30.33 -62.28
N GLN A 541 -14.06 -29.40 -61.53
CA GLN A 541 -14.35 -27.96 -61.68
C GLN A 541 -13.21 -27.26 -62.41
N ALA A 542 -13.56 -26.50 -63.47
CA ALA A 542 -12.63 -25.59 -64.13
C ALA A 542 -12.69 -24.23 -63.48
N ALA A 543 -11.58 -23.75 -62.91
CA ALA A 543 -11.49 -22.40 -62.36
C ALA A 543 -10.89 -21.47 -63.43
N TYR A 544 -11.61 -20.42 -63.82
CA TYR A 544 -11.09 -19.36 -64.67
C TYR A 544 -10.76 -18.14 -63.82
N LEU A 545 -9.47 -17.79 -63.76
CA LEU A 545 -9.00 -16.50 -63.21
C LEU A 545 -9.19 -15.41 -64.28
N SER A 546 -10.33 -14.78 -64.29
CA SER A 546 -10.57 -13.58 -65.13
C SER A 546 -10.10 -12.33 -64.41
N ASN A 547 -9.75 -11.27 -65.17
CA ASN A 547 -9.43 -9.95 -64.60
C ASN A 547 -10.57 -9.41 -63.72
N GLN A 548 -11.82 -9.74 -64.05
CA GLN A 548 -12.97 -9.35 -63.25
C GLN A 548 -12.99 -9.99 -61.87
N VAL A 549 -12.62 -11.26 -61.76
CA VAL A 549 -12.49 -11.97 -60.48
C VAL A 549 -11.32 -11.44 -59.68
N ILE A 550 -10.16 -11.19 -60.31
CA ILE A 550 -8.98 -10.60 -59.66
C ILE A 550 -9.31 -9.22 -59.10
N ASN A 551 -9.97 -8.37 -59.90
CA ASN A 551 -10.35 -7.02 -59.46
C ASN A 551 -11.38 -7.06 -58.33
N ALA A 552 -12.34 -7.99 -58.39
CA ALA A 552 -13.32 -8.18 -57.31
C ALA A 552 -12.71 -8.61 -55.99
N LEU A 553 -11.65 -9.44 -56.03
CA LEU A 553 -10.90 -9.85 -54.85
C LEU A 553 -9.91 -8.77 -54.34
N ALA A 554 -9.41 -7.91 -55.24
CA ALA A 554 -8.53 -6.80 -54.89
C ALA A 554 -9.26 -5.61 -54.25
N ALA A 555 -10.50 -5.33 -54.69
CA ALA A 555 -11.27 -4.16 -54.25
C ALA A 555 -11.43 -4.03 -52.72
N PRO A 556 -11.73 -5.09 -51.94
CA PRO A 556 -11.78 -5.01 -50.47
C PRO A 556 -10.44 -4.69 -49.85
N VAL A 557 -9.33 -5.21 -50.40
CA VAL A 557 -7.98 -4.93 -49.95
C VAL A 557 -7.60 -3.46 -50.17
N GLU A 558 -7.86 -2.95 -51.40
CA GLU A 558 -7.64 -1.55 -51.73
C GLU A 558 -8.47 -0.60 -50.86
N ALA A 559 -9.71 -0.96 -50.56
CA ALA A 559 -10.58 -0.19 -49.68
C ALA A 559 -10.02 -0.14 -48.25
N ALA A 560 -9.55 -1.29 -47.72
CA ALA A 560 -9.00 -1.36 -46.39
C ALA A 560 -7.66 -0.61 -46.26
N TRP A 561 -6.78 -0.68 -47.26
CA TRP A 561 -5.56 0.12 -47.28
C TRP A 561 -5.83 1.61 -47.40
N ARG A 562 -6.86 2.05 -48.13
CA ARG A 562 -7.29 3.44 -48.19
C ARG A 562 -7.79 3.93 -46.83
N GLU A 563 -8.58 3.10 -46.13
CA GLU A 563 -9.04 3.44 -44.79
C GLU A 563 -7.86 3.57 -43.81
N LEU A 564 -6.82 2.75 -43.95
CA LEU A 564 -5.60 2.83 -43.16
C LEU A 564 -4.85 4.16 -43.44
N ASP A 565 -4.67 4.53 -44.71
CA ASP A 565 -4.01 5.77 -45.09
C ASP A 565 -4.77 6.99 -44.56
N GLU A 566 -6.10 7.01 -44.70
CA GLU A 566 -6.96 8.03 -44.11
C GLU A 566 -6.84 8.13 -42.58
N ALA A 567 -6.76 6.98 -41.90
CA ALA A 567 -6.57 6.93 -40.44
C ALA A 567 -5.19 7.47 -40.03
N ASP A 568 -4.14 7.16 -40.81
CA ASP A 568 -2.78 7.67 -40.56
C ASP A 568 -2.71 9.19 -40.78
N GLN A 569 -3.28 9.71 -41.90
CA GLN A 569 -3.34 11.13 -42.17
C GLN A 569 -4.12 11.89 -41.09
N ALA A 570 -5.29 11.37 -40.69
CA ALA A 570 -6.08 11.94 -39.61
C ALA A 570 -5.31 11.97 -38.29
N ALA A 571 -4.56 10.91 -37.99
CA ALA A 571 -3.74 10.84 -36.78
C ALA A 571 -2.57 11.83 -36.83
N ALA A 572 -1.93 12.02 -37.97
CA ALA A 572 -0.84 13.00 -38.12
C ALA A 572 -1.24 14.42 -37.74
N ALA A 573 -2.49 14.80 -38.01
CA ALA A 573 -3.04 16.13 -37.70
C ALA A 573 -3.33 16.33 -36.19
N VAL A 574 -3.39 15.26 -35.39
CA VAL A 574 -3.71 15.34 -33.95
C VAL A 574 -2.43 15.50 -33.13
N PRO A 575 -2.29 16.54 -32.30
CA PRO A 575 -1.12 16.72 -31.46
C PRO A 575 -1.00 15.57 -30.45
N ALA A 576 0.23 15.09 -30.26
CA ALA A 576 0.53 13.98 -29.32
C ALA A 576 0.30 14.38 -27.87
N ARG A 577 0.53 15.64 -27.53
CA ARG A 577 0.35 16.21 -26.19
C ARG A 577 -0.43 17.54 -26.32
N VAL A 578 -1.20 17.85 -25.29
CA VAL A 578 -2.03 19.05 -25.17
C VAL A 578 -1.91 19.63 -23.77
N PRO A 579 -2.14 20.95 -23.58
CA PRO A 579 -2.21 21.52 -22.23
C PRO A 579 -3.42 20.94 -21.46
N PRO A 580 -3.36 20.81 -20.11
CA PRO A 580 -4.46 20.27 -19.31
C PRO A 580 -5.77 21.02 -19.49
N GLY A 581 -5.70 22.35 -19.63
CA GLY A 581 -6.87 23.22 -19.86
C GLY A 581 -7.63 22.90 -21.16
N ALA A 582 -6.97 22.32 -22.17
CA ALA A 582 -7.63 21.85 -23.37
C ALA A 582 -8.48 20.58 -23.14
N LEU A 583 -8.21 19.83 -22.10
CA LEU A 583 -8.99 18.65 -21.70
C LEU A 583 -10.13 19.04 -20.75
N SER A 584 -9.85 19.93 -19.81
CA SER A 584 -10.82 20.51 -18.89
C SER A 584 -10.26 21.82 -18.32
N PRO A 585 -11.01 22.94 -18.38
CA PRO A 585 -10.57 24.21 -17.79
C PRO A 585 -10.42 24.14 -16.27
N ASP A 586 -11.14 23.22 -15.61
CA ASP A 586 -11.12 23.02 -14.14
C ASP A 586 -10.16 21.89 -13.71
N MET A 587 -9.19 21.53 -14.57
CA MET A 587 -8.21 20.49 -14.20
C MET A 587 -7.42 20.93 -12.98
N ALA A 588 -7.39 20.06 -11.97
CA ALA A 588 -6.73 20.32 -10.71
C ALA A 588 -5.61 19.31 -10.44
N ARG A 589 -4.55 19.78 -9.78
CA ARG A 589 -3.48 18.96 -9.21
C ARG A 589 -3.67 18.88 -7.71
N LEU A 590 -3.73 17.67 -7.17
CA LEU A 590 -3.79 17.48 -5.72
C LEU A 590 -2.46 17.85 -5.09
N ASP A 591 -2.53 18.56 -3.94
CA ASP A 591 -1.36 18.85 -3.13
C ASP A 591 -0.75 17.53 -2.60
N ALA A 592 0.55 17.38 -2.81
CA ALA A 592 1.29 16.18 -2.48
C ALA A 592 2.05 16.29 -1.13
N GLU A 593 2.24 17.50 -0.58
CA GLU A 593 3.10 17.72 0.60
C GLU A 593 2.64 16.89 1.80
N VAL A 594 1.38 17.03 2.23
CA VAL A 594 0.83 16.25 3.36
C VAL A 594 0.95 14.76 3.09
N LYS A 595 0.76 14.34 1.83
CA LYS A 595 0.85 12.94 1.44
C LYS A 595 2.26 12.41 1.54
N GLN A 596 3.23 13.14 1.06
CA GLN A 596 4.65 12.77 1.14
C GLN A 596 5.13 12.68 2.60
N ILE A 597 4.76 13.66 3.45
CA ILE A 597 5.05 13.64 4.89
C ILE A 597 4.45 12.37 5.53
N THR A 598 3.18 12.08 5.27
CA THR A 598 2.53 10.89 5.84
C THR A 598 3.13 9.59 5.30
N HIS A 599 3.60 9.57 4.06
CA HIS A 599 4.34 8.43 3.51
C HIS A 599 5.69 8.24 4.21
N ALA A 600 6.47 9.30 4.43
CA ALA A 600 7.74 9.22 5.17
C ALA A 600 7.53 8.61 6.58
N ILE A 601 6.49 9.06 7.29
CA ILE A 601 6.14 8.55 8.62
C ILE A 601 5.72 7.07 8.56
N ARG A 602 4.88 6.71 7.59
CA ARG A 602 4.39 5.32 7.40
C ARG A 602 5.50 4.38 6.94
N MET A 603 6.43 4.84 6.09
CA MET A 603 7.62 4.09 5.71
C MET A 603 8.48 3.78 6.94
N ALA A 604 8.74 4.78 7.78
CA ALA A 604 9.50 4.58 9.02
C ALA A 604 8.78 3.63 9.98
N ALA A 605 7.46 3.77 10.16
CA ALA A 605 6.67 2.84 10.98
C ALA A 605 6.70 1.40 10.44
N CYS A 606 6.55 1.23 9.12
CA CYS A 606 6.64 -0.07 8.45
C CYS A 606 8.03 -0.69 8.61
N ASN A 607 9.09 0.10 8.41
CA ASN A 607 10.47 -0.36 8.57
C ASN A 607 10.77 -0.72 10.03
N ALA A 608 10.25 0.02 11.00
CA ALA A 608 10.37 -0.32 12.42
C ALA A 608 9.64 -1.63 12.76
N GLU A 609 8.40 -1.82 12.29
CA GLU A 609 7.66 -3.08 12.44
C GLU A 609 8.42 -4.25 11.80
N THR A 610 8.98 -4.05 10.61
CA THR A 610 9.77 -5.06 9.91
C THR A 610 11.06 -5.40 10.65
N ALA A 611 11.73 -4.42 11.24
CA ALA A 611 12.92 -4.63 12.06
C ALA A 611 12.60 -5.49 13.30
N LEU A 612 11.49 -5.20 13.99
CA LEU A 612 11.02 -6.01 15.11
C LEU A 612 10.66 -7.45 14.67
N ALA A 613 10.00 -7.60 13.51
CA ALA A 613 9.66 -8.91 12.99
C ALA A 613 10.92 -9.75 12.66
N ARG A 614 11.96 -9.12 12.09
CA ARG A 614 13.26 -9.78 11.85
C ARG A 614 14.00 -10.14 13.12
N ALA A 615 13.89 -9.31 14.17
CA ALA A 615 14.50 -9.60 15.47
C ALA A 615 13.93 -10.87 16.14
N LEU A 616 12.79 -11.39 15.68
CA LEU A 616 12.25 -12.68 16.12
C LEU A 616 12.90 -13.89 15.42
N ASP A 617 13.67 -13.67 14.35
CA ASP A 617 14.39 -14.78 13.68
C ASP A 617 15.37 -15.43 14.65
N GLY A 618 15.32 -16.77 14.75
CA GLY A 618 16.09 -17.53 15.73
C GLY A 618 15.46 -17.67 17.12
N HIS A 619 14.50 -16.83 17.47
CA HIS A 619 13.79 -16.88 18.79
C HIS A 619 12.36 -17.42 18.69
N TYR A 620 11.79 -17.46 17.48
CA TYR A 620 10.45 -17.95 17.24
C TYR A 620 10.42 -18.89 16.03
N ALA A 621 10.15 -20.18 16.27
CA ALA A 621 10.21 -21.21 15.21
C ALA A 621 9.28 -20.92 14.01
N ARG A 622 8.20 -20.15 14.21
CA ARG A 622 7.26 -19.73 13.16
C ARG A 622 7.46 -18.28 12.72
N ALA A 623 8.62 -17.69 12.98
CA ALA A 623 8.90 -16.31 12.61
C ALA A 623 8.64 -16.07 11.09
N GLY A 624 8.91 -17.07 10.25
CA GLY A 624 8.68 -17.00 8.82
C GLY A 624 7.27 -16.60 8.40
N ASP A 625 6.27 -17.09 9.10
CA ASP A 625 4.85 -16.95 8.73
C ASP A 625 4.08 -16.04 9.70
N GLU A 626 4.49 -15.96 10.97
CA GLU A 626 3.72 -15.34 12.04
C GLU A 626 4.37 -14.10 12.67
N ALA A 627 5.63 -13.75 12.33
CA ALA A 627 6.35 -12.65 12.99
C ALA A 627 5.57 -11.34 12.99
N TYR A 628 5.05 -10.92 11.85
CA TYR A 628 4.26 -9.68 11.76
C TYR A 628 2.97 -9.74 12.59
N ALA A 629 2.31 -10.88 12.66
CA ALA A 629 1.12 -11.05 13.48
C ALA A 629 1.45 -10.98 14.98
N LEU A 630 2.57 -11.58 15.38
CA LEU A 630 3.08 -11.51 16.76
C LEU A 630 3.45 -10.08 17.13
N ILE A 631 4.21 -9.38 16.27
CA ILE A 631 4.62 -7.99 16.54
C ILE A 631 3.40 -7.09 16.68
N ARG A 632 2.39 -7.20 15.81
CA ARG A 632 1.18 -6.39 15.91
C ARG A 632 0.39 -6.67 17.18
N GLU A 633 0.30 -7.93 17.60
CA GLU A 633 -0.30 -8.28 18.88
C GLU A 633 0.50 -7.65 20.03
N ALA A 634 1.84 -7.74 19.99
CA ALA A 634 2.72 -7.17 20.99
C ALA A 634 2.65 -5.63 21.08
N LEU A 635 2.53 -4.94 19.93
CA LEU A 635 2.47 -3.47 19.89
C LEU A 635 1.23 -2.88 20.57
N ILE A 636 0.13 -3.60 20.63
CA ILE A 636 -1.12 -3.11 21.24
C ILE A 636 -1.40 -3.63 22.63
N ILE A 637 -0.55 -4.49 23.19
CA ILE A 637 -0.75 -5.01 24.55
C ILE A 637 -0.55 -3.94 25.61
N SER A 638 -1.16 -4.19 26.75
CA SER A 638 -0.97 -3.39 27.96
C SER A 638 0.33 -3.75 28.67
N GLY A 639 0.77 -2.90 29.59
CA GLY A 639 1.94 -3.14 30.41
C GLY A 639 2.06 -2.11 31.53
N ASP A 640 2.99 -2.31 32.43
CA ASP A 640 3.31 -1.34 33.48
C ASP A 640 4.42 -0.43 32.99
N ILE A 641 4.32 0.85 33.29
CA ILE A 641 5.38 1.83 33.02
C ILE A 641 5.91 2.33 34.36
N ARG A 642 7.23 2.22 34.57
CA ARG A 642 7.91 2.59 35.80
C ARG A 642 9.10 3.48 35.47
N PRO A 643 8.98 4.81 35.57
CA PRO A 643 10.12 5.70 35.47
C PRO A 643 11.02 5.52 36.71
N GLY A 644 12.33 5.41 36.47
CA GLY A 644 13.38 5.38 37.47
C GLY A 644 14.46 6.43 37.20
N PRO A 645 15.50 6.53 38.04
CA PRO A 645 16.62 7.43 37.79
C PRO A 645 17.37 7.06 36.51
N GLY A 646 17.19 7.85 35.44
CA GLY A 646 17.84 7.61 34.14
C GLY A 646 17.28 6.46 33.31
N GLU A 647 16.21 5.80 33.73
CA GLU A 647 15.62 4.69 32.99
C GLU A 647 14.09 4.73 32.98
N LEU A 648 13.52 4.10 31.96
CA LEU A 648 12.08 3.85 31.83
C LEU A 648 11.86 2.36 31.64
N LEU A 649 11.37 1.69 32.71
CA LEU A 649 11.06 0.27 32.67
C LEU A 649 9.65 0.05 32.15
N ILE A 650 9.53 -0.76 31.10
CA ILE A 650 8.28 -1.17 30.45
C ILE A 650 8.09 -2.68 30.68
N ARG A 651 7.12 -3.05 31.51
CA ARG A 651 6.80 -4.44 31.82
C ARG A 651 5.51 -4.83 31.12
N LEU A 652 5.63 -5.56 30.01
CA LEU A 652 4.50 -5.91 29.16
C LEU A 652 3.69 -7.08 29.72
N ASP A 653 2.39 -7.08 29.49
CA ASP A 653 1.55 -8.23 29.79
C ASP A 653 1.94 -9.40 28.88
N PRO A 654 1.83 -10.67 29.34
CA PRO A 654 2.11 -11.82 28.50
C PRO A 654 1.10 -11.95 27.36
N LEU A 655 1.54 -12.52 26.24
CA LEU A 655 0.65 -12.87 25.12
C LEU A 655 -0.15 -14.13 25.48
N THR A 656 -1.24 -14.37 24.75
CA THR A 656 -2.14 -15.50 25.00
C THR A 656 -1.46 -16.89 24.89
N ALA A 657 -0.46 -17.01 24.00
CA ALA A 657 0.27 -18.26 23.80
C ALA A 657 1.65 -18.24 24.47
N PRO A 658 2.00 -19.23 25.31
CA PRO A 658 3.29 -19.27 26.02
C PRO A 658 4.51 -19.14 25.11
N ARG A 659 4.50 -19.78 23.93
CA ARG A 659 5.61 -19.68 22.94
C ARG A 659 5.75 -18.27 22.37
N ARG A 660 4.64 -17.55 22.16
CA ARG A 660 4.67 -16.15 21.73
C ARG A 660 5.17 -15.24 22.85
N THR A 661 4.76 -15.50 24.08
CA THR A 661 5.27 -14.80 25.27
C THR A 661 6.79 -14.97 25.42
N GLN A 662 7.31 -16.19 25.22
CA GLN A 662 8.74 -16.46 25.25
C GLN A 662 9.50 -15.71 24.13
N ALA A 663 8.95 -15.71 22.92
CA ALA A 663 9.52 -14.96 21.80
C ALA A 663 9.52 -13.43 22.07
N LEU A 664 8.43 -12.92 22.67
CA LEU A 664 8.35 -11.53 23.11
C LEU A 664 9.37 -11.20 24.20
N ALA A 665 9.60 -12.10 25.16
CA ALA A 665 10.61 -11.92 26.19
C ALA A 665 12.03 -11.83 25.59
N ALA A 666 12.37 -12.73 24.68
CA ALA A 666 13.64 -12.68 23.96
C ALA A 666 13.81 -11.37 23.16
N LEU A 667 12.74 -10.87 22.53
CA LEU A 667 12.74 -9.57 21.88
C LEU A 667 12.98 -8.44 22.88
N CYS A 668 12.32 -8.45 24.04
CA CYS A 668 12.52 -7.46 25.11
C CYS A 668 13.98 -7.42 25.60
N ASP A 669 14.63 -8.58 25.74
CA ASP A 669 16.05 -8.67 26.11
C ASP A 669 16.95 -8.01 25.06
N GLN A 670 16.71 -8.26 23.78
CA GLN A 670 17.45 -7.63 22.66
C GLN A 670 17.26 -6.11 22.64
N LEU A 671 16.00 -5.64 22.77
CA LEU A 671 15.70 -4.21 22.76
C LEU A 671 16.28 -3.50 23.98
N THR A 672 16.33 -4.15 25.15
CA THR A 672 16.99 -3.64 26.35
C THR A 672 18.49 -3.54 26.14
N ALA A 673 19.11 -4.55 25.53
CA ALA A 673 20.55 -4.54 25.22
C ALA A 673 20.95 -3.44 24.22
N ALA A 674 20.04 -3.01 23.35
CA ALA A 674 20.27 -1.90 22.42
C ALA A 674 20.47 -0.54 23.13
N GLY A 675 20.04 -0.38 24.38
CA GLY A 675 20.27 0.81 25.19
C GLY A 675 19.65 2.11 24.65
N ALA A 676 18.60 1.99 23.84
CA ALA A 676 17.92 3.14 23.24
C ALA A 676 17.27 4.03 24.31
N ARG A 677 17.14 5.32 24.01
CA ARG A 677 16.53 6.29 24.92
C ARG A 677 15.15 6.70 24.41
N TYR A 678 14.29 7.08 25.35
CA TYR A 678 13.01 7.69 24.94
C TYR A 678 13.27 9.05 24.29
N PRO A 679 12.73 9.31 23.08
CA PRO A 679 13.03 10.55 22.34
C PRO A 679 12.69 11.82 23.11
N GLY A 680 13.66 12.73 23.19
CA GLY A 680 13.54 14.00 23.93
C GLY A 680 13.76 13.88 25.45
N THR A 681 14.30 12.75 25.93
CA THR A 681 14.68 12.53 27.33
C THR A 681 16.01 11.79 27.44
N ASP A 682 16.56 11.72 28.64
CA ASP A 682 17.74 10.89 28.96
C ASP A 682 17.36 9.49 29.47
N LEU A 683 16.07 9.12 29.45
CA LEU A 683 15.58 7.84 29.97
C LEU A 683 15.95 6.70 29.04
N VAL A 684 16.79 5.77 29.53
CA VAL A 684 17.12 4.53 28.83
C VAL A 684 15.93 3.57 28.92
N LEU A 685 15.52 3.02 27.79
CA LEU A 685 14.39 2.10 27.70
C LEU A 685 14.81 0.69 28.16
N ARG A 686 14.04 0.11 29.06
CA ARG A 686 14.17 -1.27 29.52
C ARG A 686 12.86 -2.00 29.35
N TYR A 687 12.91 -3.21 28.83
CA TYR A 687 11.75 -4.01 28.51
C TYR A 687 11.78 -5.35 29.24
N GLU A 688 10.63 -5.74 29.78
CA GLU A 688 10.40 -7.03 30.40
C GLU A 688 9.01 -7.55 30.05
N VAL A 689 8.81 -8.85 30.11
CA VAL A 689 7.48 -9.47 30.05
C VAL A 689 7.12 -10.00 31.43
N LYS A 690 5.91 -9.71 31.91
CA LYS A 690 5.41 -10.23 33.20
C LYS A 690 5.32 -11.75 33.15
N SER A 691 5.65 -12.43 34.26
CA SER A 691 5.42 -13.86 34.42
C SER A 691 3.92 -14.15 34.24
N HIS A 692 3.59 -15.26 33.61
CA HIS A 692 2.20 -15.76 33.67
C HIS A 692 1.86 -15.97 35.16
N PRO A 693 0.68 -15.52 35.63
CA PRO A 693 0.21 -15.96 36.95
C PRO A 693 0.17 -17.48 36.92
N THR A 694 0.90 -18.09 37.82
CA THR A 694 0.82 -19.55 38.04
C THR A 694 -0.64 -19.83 38.41
N PRO A 695 -1.36 -20.72 37.70
CA PRO A 695 -2.69 -21.10 38.16
C PRO A 695 -2.57 -21.65 39.56
N ALA A 696 -3.34 -21.05 40.51
CA ALA A 696 -3.43 -21.44 41.89
C ALA A 696 -4.00 -22.86 42.02
#